data_fd5a0b606843c0020202ff7e3179be43
#
_entry.id   fd5a0b606843c0020202ff7e3179be43
#
_cell.length_a   1.000
_cell.length_b   1.000
_cell.length_c   1.000
_cell.angle_alpha   90.00
_cell.angle_beta   90.00
_cell.angle_gamma   90.00
#
_symmetry.space_group_name_H-M   'P 1'
#
loop_
_entity.id
_entity.type
_entity.pdbx_description
1 polymer ?
#
loop_
_entity_poly.entity_id
_entity_poly.type
_entity_poly.pdbx_seq_one_letter_code
_entity_poly.pdbx_strand_id
1 'polypeptide(L)'
;MINDDHPPTALIPFIVRTIFLLTASFSTFILGGTEAFAIPSDIQSGVKLYVSKLGGNTDGRSWKTAFHSIQQALDAVPDDKGGHQIIVRPDTYVEANLAPAHKGAPGAYNSLVGDFDGSLGSGAKGWTVIDSGDPEKGFKSLDWWGPIRASDKNWPHGNNKETFSSIVWDRWKLRYLYTAGGDGGFFWDLTNKSGEGFTVIVEDCIGTGRAFGGGVAYPTVRENEPSVFRRCYFLALDWVGDTAAVLVGGWEKTMPKCPHVVFEDCTMVHCDNAVAMSYASNCARAKFVNCRMIVLNFTQPEMGGKSTGIICTQGHSPTGRLHVDLEDCTLAGYSVFTPGEDGKAITYTTKGKTRAYVQFKQDVPEGFERLGLWPTELFYQIAPPRQPFQSPENPARPRLTKLPFAIPKAMENTPVVFDGRPLLVLNHRDDTKNHTDDYTRSMYLYVIDLDTGDEICRFGEGYSFANAFVNGPELHVFASEGTNHDWFQSLYHFSTGDFKTWKREPAIAKEPDEHLFNASVCRDEKGFLMAYESNKPVQFCFKFARSQDLSHWEKLPGLVFTSVNHEYSACPVIRYFSPYYYVIYLHSPIQGHKGYVPFMARSKDLDVWELSPSNPILEAGPGEGINNSDVDLFEWEGETYITYATGDQATWGSVRMAFYDGPMEEFFTSFFPMGIPMMKANTARQ
;
A
#
# COMPACT_ATOMS: atom_id res chain seq x y z
N MET A 1 28.24 42.81 -48.05
CA MET A 1 29.59 42.28 -47.80
C MET A 1 29.52 41.56 -46.49
N ILE A 2 29.37 40.26 -46.58
CA ILE A 2 30.27 39.23 -46.02
C ILE A 2 30.06 39.05 -44.53
N ASN A 3 29.78 37.90 -43.99
CA ASN A 3 29.49 36.47 -44.22
C ASN A 3 29.07 35.94 -42.87
N ASP A 4 27.98 35.20 -42.69
CA ASP A 4 27.81 33.77 -42.68
C ASP A 4 28.83 32.99 -41.85
N ASP A 5 28.35 32.26 -40.82
CA ASP A 5 28.31 30.84 -40.74
C ASP A 5 28.06 30.38 -39.33
N HIS A 6 26.90 29.78 -39.08
CA HIS A 6 26.72 28.85 -37.97
C HIS A 6 26.04 27.58 -38.45
N PRO A 7 26.64 26.39 -38.23
CA PRO A 7 26.00 25.14 -38.54
C PRO A 7 25.02 24.73 -37.40
N PRO A 8 24.01 23.93 -37.72
CA PRO A 8 23.05 23.46 -36.75
C PRO A 8 23.61 22.26 -35.97
N THR A 9 23.69 22.36 -34.69
CA THR A 9 23.98 21.21 -33.80
C THR A 9 22.71 20.44 -33.50
N ALA A 10 22.84 19.16 -33.79
CA ALA A 10 21.85 18.11 -33.61
C ALA A 10 21.39 17.96 -32.14
N LEU A 11 20.11 18.02 -31.95
CA LEU A 11 19.40 17.40 -30.82
C LEU A 11 18.82 16.07 -31.27
N ILE A 12 18.99 15.08 -30.44
CA ILE A 12 18.55 13.68 -30.42
C ILE A 12 19.75 12.73 -30.57
N PRO A 13 20.02 11.79 -29.58
CA PRO A 13 19.06 10.94 -28.92
C PRO A 13 19.34 10.71 -27.41
N PHE A 14 18.41 10.92 -26.54
CA PHE A 14 18.50 10.47 -25.14
C PHE A 14 17.31 9.59 -24.67
N ILE A 15 16.34 9.34 -25.53
CA ILE A 15 15.09 8.66 -25.13
C ILE A 15 15.09 7.13 -25.36
N VAL A 16 16.09 6.57 -26.02
CA VAL A 16 16.08 5.12 -26.37
C VAL A 16 16.90 4.24 -25.40
N ARG A 17 17.58 4.82 -24.41
CA ARG A 17 18.42 4.01 -23.49
C ARG A 17 17.77 3.64 -22.17
N THR A 18 16.66 4.25 -21.79
CA THR A 18 16.02 4.01 -20.49
C THR A 18 15.02 2.84 -20.52
N ILE A 19 14.42 2.55 -21.66
CA ILE A 19 13.43 1.46 -21.80
C ILE A 19 14.07 0.05 -21.86
N PHE A 20 15.33 -0.06 -22.21
CA PHE A 20 16.01 -1.37 -22.26
C PHE A 20 16.68 -1.82 -20.97
N LEU A 21 16.78 -0.95 -19.96
CA LEU A 21 17.36 -1.29 -18.65
C LEU A 21 16.34 -1.78 -17.64
N LEU A 22 15.05 -1.49 -17.82
CA LEU A 22 13.98 -1.94 -16.93
C LEU A 22 13.55 -3.39 -17.15
N THR A 23 13.72 -3.94 -18.36
CA THR A 23 13.42 -5.36 -18.63
C THR A 23 14.56 -6.32 -18.25
N ALA A 24 15.79 -5.81 -18.08
CA ALA A 24 16.94 -6.64 -17.69
C ALA A 24 17.07 -6.82 -16.16
N SER A 25 16.50 -5.92 -15.37
CA SER A 25 16.58 -6.00 -13.90
C SER A 25 15.66 -7.07 -13.28
N PHE A 26 14.59 -7.45 -13.95
CA PHE A 26 13.67 -8.49 -13.47
C PHE A 26 14.18 -9.92 -13.65
N SER A 27 15.09 -10.14 -14.59
CA SER A 27 15.69 -11.47 -14.82
C SER A 27 16.90 -11.73 -13.93
N THR A 28 17.53 -10.70 -13.36
CA THR A 28 18.77 -10.84 -12.58
C THR A 28 18.52 -11.12 -11.11
N PHE A 29 17.30 -10.91 -10.60
CA PHE A 29 16.99 -11.16 -9.19
C PHE A 29 16.74 -12.65 -8.88
N ILE A 30 16.52 -13.49 -9.89
CA ILE A 30 16.38 -14.95 -9.73
C ILE A 30 17.63 -15.71 -10.20
N LEU A 31 18.57 -15.06 -10.93
CA LEU A 31 19.73 -15.72 -11.53
C LEU A 31 21.08 -15.24 -11.01
N GLY A 32 21.14 -14.52 -9.92
CA GLY A 32 22.36 -14.12 -9.24
C GLY A 32 22.96 -15.26 -8.42
N GLY A 33 23.79 -16.06 -9.01
CA GLY A 33 24.63 -17.04 -8.34
C GLY A 33 24.08 -18.46 -8.37
N THR A 34 24.26 -19.15 -9.46
CA THR A 34 24.42 -20.61 -9.45
C THR A 34 25.73 -20.98 -8.77
N GLU A 35 25.87 -20.70 -7.48
CA GLU A 35 26.72 -21.58 -6.70
C GLU A 35 25.94 -22.89 -6.58
N ALA A 36 26.29 -23.84 -7.42
CA ALA A 36 25.90 -25.23 -7.24
C ALA A 36 26.24 -25.56 -5.78
N PHE A 37 25.24 -25.90 -4.97
CA PHE A 37 25.47 -26.48 -3.67
C PHE A 37 26.33 -27.74 -3.91
N ALA A 38 27.64 -27.60 -3.79
CA ALA A 38 28.50 -28.73 -3.57
C ALA A 38 28.12 -29.30 -2.21
N ILE A 39 27.34 -30.35 -2.22
CA ILE A 39 27.07 -31.17 -1.03
C ILE A 39 28.47 -31.67 -0.60
N PRO A 40 28.92 -31.38 0.64
CA PRO A 40 30.15 -31.99 1.13
C PRO A 40 30.06 -33.49 0.98
N SER A 41 31.05 -34.11 0.35
CA SER A 41 31.09 -35.51 -0.06
C SER A 41 31.09 -36.56 1.05
N ASP A 42 30.97 -36.16 2.33
CA ASP A 42 31.13 -37.03 3.48
C ASP A 42 29.90 -37.15 4.41
N ILE A 43 28.69 -36.74 3.92
CA ILE A 43 27.45 -36.94 4.69
C ILE A 43 26.85 -38.28 4.28
N GLN A 44 26.71 -39.20 5.24
CA GLN A 44 25.93 -40.44 5.14
C GLN A 44 24.64 -40.15 4.35
N SER A 45 24.45 -40.81 3.20
CA SER A 45 23.39 -40.49 2.23
C SER A 45 22.02 -40.61 2.91
N GLY A 46 21.42 -39.48 3.26
CA GLY A 46 20.04 -39.41 3.73
C GLY A 46 19.09 -39.96 2.66
N VAL A 47 17.89 -40.32 3.08
CA VAL A 47 16.85 -40.76 2.20
C VAL A 47 16.36 -39.63 1.30
N LYS A 48 16.20 -39.89 0.01
CA LYS A 48 15.55 -38.97 -0.94
C LYS A 48 14.13 -39.46 -1.23
N LEU A 49 13.15 -38.57 -1.02
CA LEU A 49 11.71 -38.81 -1.22
C LEU A 49 11.15 -37.82 -2.23
N TYR A 50 10.15 -38.25 -2.96
CA TYR A 50 9.51 -37.47 -4.02
C TYR A 50 8.02 -37.29 -3.78
N VAL A 51 7.51 -36.10 -4.07
CA VAL A 51 6.07 -35.76 -3.98
C VAL A 51 5.57 -35.31 -5.34
N SER A 52 4.53 -35.95 -5.84
CA SER A 52 3.85 -35.58 -7.08
C SER A 52 2.47 -36.27 -7.13
N LYS A 53 1.43 -35.50 -7.43
CA LYS A 53 0.08 -36.03 -7.67
C LYS A 53 0.01 -36.99 -8.87
N LEU A 54 1.04 -37.03 -9.73
CA LEU A 54 1.16 -37.93 -10.88
C LEU A 54 1.88 -39.24 -10.56
N GLY A 55 2.42 -39.37 -9.33
CA GLY A 55 3.11 -40.56 -8.88
C GLY A 55 2.18 -41.70 -8.54
N GLY A 56 2.76 -42.88 -8.27
CA GLY A 56 2.00 -44.07 -7.88
C GLY A 56 1.60 -44.11 -6.41
N ASN A 57 1.93 -43.15 -5.61
CA ASN A 57 1.63 -43.01 -4.18
C ASN A 57 2.03 -44.26 -3.36
N THR A 58 3.25 -44.75 -3.54
CA THR A 58 3.72 -45.97 -2.88
C THR A 58 4.85 -45.74 -1.87
N ASP A 59 6.12 -45.72 -2.30
CA ASP A 59 7.27 -45.59 -1.39
C ASP A 59 8.00 -44.24 -1.48
N GLY A 60 7.59 -43.38 -2.41
CA GLY A 60 8.16 -42.06 -2.62
C GLY A 60 9.62 -42.05 -3.08
N ARG A 61 10.24 -43.17 -3.49
CA ARG A 61 11.67 -43.25 -3.79
C ARG A 61 12.05 -42.75 -5.20
N SER A 62 11.06 -42.50 -6.03
CA SER A 62 11.22 -42.00 -7.38
C SER A 62 10.01 -41.16 -7.81
N TRP A 63 10.10 -40.40 -8.88
CA TRP A 63 8.94 -39.70 -9.45
C TRP A 63 7.80 -40.65 -9.81
N LYS A 64 8.12 -41.89 -10.25
CA LYS A 64 7.09 -42.90 -10.59
C LYS A 64 6.33 -43.39 -9.35
N THR A 65 6.99 -43.45 -8.21
CA THR A 65 6.41 -43.96 -6.94
C THR A 65 6.08 -42.84 -5.95
N ALA A 66 6.24 -41.56 -6.39
CA ALA A 66 6.08 -40.39 -5.57
C ALA A 66 4.79 -40.35 -4.76
N PHE A 67 4.87 -39.82 -3.56
CA PHE A 67 3.72 -39.61 -2.69
C PHE A 67 2.82 -38.50 -3.29
N HIS A 68 1.52 -38.57 -3.00
CA HIS A 68 0.57 -37.59 -3.49
C HIS A 68 0.49 -36.33 -2.60
N SER A 69 0.94 -36.41 -1.35
CA SER A 69 0.94 -35.30 -0.41
C SER A 69 2.32 -35.07 0.22
N ILE A 70 2.56 -33.84 0.64
CA ILE A 70 3.79 -33.45 1.33
C ILE A 70 3.84 -34.15 2.70
N GLN A 71 2.70 -34.21 3.43
CA GLN A 71 2.67 -34.84 4.74
C GLN A 71 3.06 -36.33 4.66
N GLN A 72 2.63 -37.08 3.64
CA GLN A 72 3.05 -38.48 3.47
C GLN A 72 4.58 -38.62 3.35
N ALA A 73 5.23 -37.70 2.65
CA ALA A 73 6.69 -37.70 2.53
C ALA A 73 7.38 -37.30 3.85
N LEU A 74 6.79 -36.38 4.60
CA LEU A 74 7.29 -35.98 5.93
C LEU A 74 7.21 -37.13 6.92
N ASP A 75 6.13 -37.92 6.89
CA ASP A 75 5.92 -39.11 7.72
C ASP A 75 6.88 -40.24 7.36
N ALA A 76 7.35 -40.31 6.12
CA ALA A 76 8.25 -41.33 5.62
C ALA A 76 9.73 -41.05 5.87
N VAL A 77 10.08 -39.92 6.49
CA VAL A 77 11.45 -39.67 6.96
C VAL A 77 11.80 -40.64 8.07
N PRO A 78 12.91 -41.38 7.98
CA PRO A 78 13.06 -42.59 8.79
C PRO A 78 13.66 -42.39 10.17
N ASP A 79 14.43 -41.32 10.41
CA ASP A 79 15.14 -41.09 11.69
C ASP A 79 15.60 -39.63 11.86
N ASP A 80 16.14 -39.31 13.06
CA ASP A 80 16.68 -37.96 13.42
C ASP A 80 18.17 -37.79 13.05
N LYS A 81 18.76 -38.61 12.20
CA LYS A 81 20.17 -38.48 11.82
C LYS A 81 20.38 -37.31 10.85
N GLY A 82 19.33 -36.82 10.22
CA GLY A 82 19.35 -35.73 9.27
C GLY A 82 19.90 -36.08 7.90
N GLY A 83 20.01 -35.11 7.03
CA GLY A 83 20.45 -35.29 5.64
C GLY A 83 19.37 -35.83 4.71
N HIS A 84 18.13 -36.01 5.18
CA HIS A 84 17.02 -36.46 4.36
C HIS A 84 16.52 -35.33 3.45
N GLN A 85 16.08 -35.71 2.25
CA GLN A 85 15.60 -34.75 1.26
C GLN A 85 14.22 -35.15 0.74
N ILE A 86 13.28 -34.23 0.78
CA ILE A 86 11.99 -34.31 0.10
C ILE A 86 11.97 -33.34 -1.08
N ILE A 87 11.71 -33.85 -2.30
CA ILE A 87 11.62 -33.08 -3.53
C ILE A 87 10.16 -33.08 -3.98
N VAL A 88 9.61 -31.88 -4.18
CA VAL A 88 8.20 -31.69 -4.51
C VAL A 88 8.07 -31.14 -5.94
N ARG A 89 7.25 -31.81 -6.75
CA ARG A 89 6.92 -31.32 -8.08
C ARG A 89 6.10 -30.04 -7.99
N PRO A 90 6.38 -29.00 -8.82
CA PRO A 90 5.53 -27.81 -8.93
C PRO A 90 4.06 -28.16 -9.19
N ASP A 91 3.21 -27.80 -8.24
CA ASP A 91 1.76 -27.98 -8.23
C ASP A 91 1.21 -27.21 -7.01
N THR A 92 -0.13 -27.19 -6.85
CA THR A 92 -0.78 -26.71 -5.63
C THR A 92 -1.15 -27.89 -4.74
N TYR A 93 -0.63 -27.95 -3.53
CA TYR A 93 -0.95 -28.97 -2.51
C TYR A 93 -1.82 -28.31 -1.45
N VAL A 94 -3.03 -28.85 -1.27
CA VAL A 94 -3.98 -28.32 -0.26
C VAL A 94 -3.73 -29.06 1.04
N GLU A 95 -2.84 -28.53 1.85
CA GLU A 95 -2.38 -29.14 3.10
C GLU A 95 -2.11 -28.05 4.15
N ALA A 96 -2.39 -28.36 5.41
CA ALA A 96 -2.18 -27.46 6.54
C ALA A 96 -1.59 -28.23 7.72
N ASN A 97 -0.97 -27.48 8.66
CA ASN A 97 -0.37 -28.02 9.87
C ASN A 97 0.65 -29.12 9.60
N LEU A 98 1.45 -28.94 8.53
CA LEU A 98 2.48 -29.90 8.15
C LEU A 98 3.51 -30.09 9.28
N ALA A 99 3.79 -31.34 9.62
CA ALA A 99 4.71 -31.69 10.68
C ALA A 99 5.55 -32.94 10.28
N PRO A 100 6.89 -32.84 10.25
CA PRO A 100 7.72 -34.01 9.96
C PRO A 100 7.72 -35.02 11.10
N ALA A 101 7.93 -36.29 10.78
CA ALA A 101 8.10 -37.34 11.79
C ALA A 101 9.42 -37.15 12.55
N HIS A 102 10.46 -36.62 11.89
CA HIS A 102 11.82 -36.58 12.40
C HIS A 102 12.45 -35.21 12.17
N LYS A 103 13.20 -34.70 13.16
CA LYS A 103 14.02 -33.47 13.05
C LYS A 103 15.31 -33.72 12.29
N GLY A 104 16.01 -32.64 11.91
CA GLY A 104 17.37 -32.74 11.44
C GLY A 104 18.40 -32.87 12.58
N ALA A 105 19.66 -33.09 12.25
CA ALA A 105 20.76 -33.15 13.19
C ALA A 105 21.72 -31.96 13.07
N PRO A 106 22.51 -31.65 14.10
CA PRO A 106 23.57 -30.65 13.99
C PRO A 106 24.51 -30.96 12.82
N GLY A 107 24.68 -29.99 11.92
CA GLY A 107 25.48 -30.16 10.69
C GLY A 107 24.83 -31.02 9.59
N ALA A 108 23.70 -31.68 9.83
CA ALA A 108 22.99 -32.53 8.88
C ALA A 108 21.49 -32.16 8.87
N TYR A 109 21.14 -31.07 8.17
CA TYR A 109 19.76 -30.61 8.05
C TYR A 109 18.97 -31.50 7.10
N ASN A 110 17.70 -31.79 7.41
CA ASN A 110 16.76 -32.29 6.45
C ASN A 110 16.33 -31.18 5.48
N SER A 111 15.77 -31.52 4.33
CA SER A 111 15.33 -30.52 3.35
C SER A 111 13.98 -30.85 2.71
N LEU A 112 13.18 -29.79 2.49
CA LEU A 112 11.95 -29.81 1.70
C LEU A 112 12.13 -28.79 0.55
N VAL A 113 12.15 -29.26 -0.70
CA VAL A 113 12.55 -28.46 -1.86
C VAL A 113 11.55 -28.61 -2.99
N GLY A 114 11.01 -27.49 -3.49
CA GLY A 114 10.26 -27.44 -4.74
C GLY A 114 11.20 -27.55 -5.95
N ASP A 115 10.83 -28.32 -6.96
CA ASP A 115 11.59 -28.42 -8.22
C ASP A 115 11.27 -27.23 -9.14
N PHE A 116 11.60 -26.02 -8.71
CA PHE A 116 11.18 -24.76 -9.30
C PHE A 116 11.58 -24.61 -10.79
N ASP A 117 12.76 -24.99 -11.17
CA ASP A 117 13.30 -24.89 -12.54
C ASP A 117 13.22 -26.20 -13.32
N GLY A 118 12.71 -27.27 -12.71
CA GLY A 118 12.62 -28.61 -13.30
C GLY A 118 13.95 -29.38 -13.30
N SER A 119 15.01 -28.82 -12.72
CA SER A 119 16.36 -29.44 -12.71
C SER A 119 16.43 -30.71 -11.85
N LEU A 120 15.51 -30.89 -10.92
CA LEU A 120 15.40 -32.10 -10.10
C LEU A 120 14.59 -33.23 -10.74
N GLY A 121 14.16 -33.01 -12.01
CA GLY A 121 13.60 -34.06 -12.87
C GLY A 121 12.11 -34.31 -12.72
N SER A 122 11.33 -33.38 -12.14
CA SER A 122 9.88 -33.51 -12.03
C SER A 122 9.12 -33.40 -13.35
N GLY A 123 9.78 -32.86 -14.38
CA GLY A 123 9.14 -32.55 -15.66
C GLY A 123 8.22 -31.32 -15.64
N ALA A 124 8.27 -30.52 -14.58
CA ALA A 124 7.49 -29.29 -14.43
C ALA A 124 8.39 -28.14 -13.95
N LYS A 125 7.94 -26.90 -14.17
CA LYS A 125 8.59 -25.69 -13.68
C LYS A 125 7.56 -24.80 -12.97
N GLY A 126 8.01 -23.99 -12.01
CA GLY A 126 7.19 -23.06 -11.26
C GLY A 126 7.21 -23.32 -9.76
N TRP A 127 6.34 -22.63 -9.05
CA TRP A 127 6.25 -22.75 -7.59
C TRP A 127 5.58 -24.05 -7.14
N THR A 128 6.08 -24.63 -6.07
CA THR A 128 5.32 -25.56 -5.26
C THR A 128 4.48 -24.76 -4.30
N VAL A 129 3.17 -24.70 -4.54
CA VAL A 129 2.23 -23.95 -3.71
C VAL A 129 1.67 -24.87 -2.64
N ILE A 130 1.75 -24.44 -1.38
CA ILE A 130 1.12 -25.12 -0.24
C ILE A 130 -0.03 -24.24 0.22
N ASP A 131 -1.25 -24.65 -0.11
CA ASP A 131 -2.48 -23.96 0.24
C ASP A 131 -3.07 -24.57 1.51
N SER A 132 -2.97 -23.85 2.62
CA SER A 132 -3.51 -24.28 3.92
C SER A 132 -4.91 -23.78 4.21
N GLY A 133 -5.59 -23.20 3.21
CA GLY A 133 -6.99 -22.82 3.26
C GLY A 133 -7.95 -23.97 3.46
N ASP A 134 -9.24 -23.67 3.48
CA ASP A 134 -10.29 -24.69 3.57
C ASP A 134 -10.29 -25.53 2.28
N PRO A 135 -9.97 -26.83 2.36
CA PRO A 135 -9.94 -27.70 1.18
C PRO A 135 -11.26 -27.77 0.42
N GLU A 136 -12.40 -27.53 1.08
CA GLU A 136 -13.71 -27.56 0.45
C GLU A 136 -14.03 -26.29 -0.32
N LYS A 137 -13.45 -25.15 0.08
CA LYS A 137 -13.72 -23.84 -0.52
C LYS A 137 -12.66 -23.36 -1.49
N GLY A 138 -11.48 -23.97 -1.47
CA GLY A 138 -10.32 -23.59 -2.26
C GLY A 138 -9.82 -22.16 -1.95
N PHE A 139 -8.55 -21.95 -2.12
CA PHE A 139 -7.96 -20.61 -2.06
C PHE A 139 -8.26 -19.89 -3.38
N LYS A 140 -9.20 -18.97 -3.38
CA LYS A 140 -9.42 -18.08 -4.52
C LYS A 140 -8.38 -16.98 -4.44
N SER A 141 -7.54 -16.89 -5.43
CA SER A 141 -6.42 -15.97 -5.63
C SER A 141 -6.48 -14.70 -4.80
N LEU A 142 -5.38 -14.41 -4.09
CA LEU A 142 -5.09 -13.10 -3.59
C LEU A 142 -5.02 -12.16 -4.79
N ASP A 143 -6.10 -11.46 -5.07
CA ASP A 143 -6.03 -10.26 -5.88
C ASP A 143 -5.40 -9.18 -4.98
N TRP A 144 -4.09 -9.16 -4.99
CA TRP A 144 -3.24 -8.31 -4.16
C TRP A 144 -3.58 -6.82 -4.26
N TRP A 145 -4.08 -6.40 -5.41
CA TRP A 145 -4.43 -5.01 -5.68
C TRP A 145 -5.94 -4.76 -5.70
N GLY A 146 -6.73 -5.82 -5.60
CA GLY A 146 -8.16 -5.68 -5.38
C GLY A 146 -8.46 -5.21 -3.96
N PRO A 147 -9.66 -4.68 -3.71
CA PRO A 147 -10.06 -4.35 -2.35
C PRO A 147 -10.14 -5.64 -1.54
N ILE A 148 -9.07 -5.94 -0.81
CA ILE A 148 -9.09 -6.94 0.26
C ILE A 148 -10.02 -6.37 1.32
N ARG A 149 -11.29 -6.70 1.21
CA ARG A 149 -12.28 -6.23 2.17
C ARG A 149 -12.20 -7.11 3.40
N ALA A 150 -11.56 -6.62 4.44
CA ALA A 150 -11.56 -7.26 5.75
C ALA A 150 -12.99 -7.48 6.31
N SER A 151 -13.97 -6.76 5.76
CA SER A 151 -15.40 -6.97 6.06
C SER A 151 -16.02 -8.14 5.29
N ASP A 152 -15.28 -8.78 4.39
CA ASP A 152 -15.82 -9.94 3.70
C ASP A 152 -15.81 -11.14 4.65
N LYS A 153 -16.99 -11.42 5.23
CA LYS A 153 -17.23 -12.57 6.08
C LYS A 153 -16.95 -13.92 5.39
N ASN A 154 -16.74 -13.88 4.08
CA ASN A 154 -16.38 -15.03 3.25
C ASN A 154 -14.88 -15.09 2.96
N TRP A 155 -14.06 -14.27 3.61
CA TRP A 155 -12.61 -14.42 3.56
C TRP A 155 -12.24 -15.83 4.05
N PRO A 156 -11.51 -16.63 3.29
CA PRO A 156 -11.32 -18.04 3.59
C PRO A 156 -10.44 -18.33 4.82
N HIS A 157 -10.06 -17.34 5.58
CA HIS A 157 -9.03 -17.39 6.60
C HIS A 157 -9.51 -17.57 8.04
N GLY A 158 -10.76 -17.88 8.26
CA GLY A 158 -11.30 -18.02 9.61
C GLY A 158 -10.97 -19.34 10.31
N ASN A 159 -10.01 -20.13 9.87
CA ASN A 159 -9.84 -21.48 10.35
C ASN A 159 -8.62 -21.73 11.26
N ASN A 160 -7.84 -20.69 11.61
CA ASN A 160 -6.65 -20.77 12.46
C ASN A 160 -5.67 -21.90 12.07
N LYS A 161 -5.58 -22.21 10.79
CA LYS A 161 -4.64 -23.21 10.28
C LYS A 161 -3.35 -22.54 9.86
N GLU A 162 -2.26 -23.14 10.23
CA GLU A 162 -0.92 -22.78 9.81
C GLU A 162 -0.44 -23.71 8.70
N THR A 163 0.47 -23.25 7.87
CA THR A 163 1.09 -24.13 6.87
C THR A 163 2.01 -25.13 7.54
N PHE A 164 2.82 -24.67 8.48
CA PHE A 164 3.78 -25.51 9.20
C PHE A 164 3.47 -25.50 10.70
N SER A 165 3.55 -26.66 11.31
CA SER A 165 3.38 -26.82 12.76
C SER A 165 4.41 -27.78 13.32
N SER A 166 4.63 -27.76 14.62
CA SER A 166 5.53 -28.66 15.33
C SER A 166 7.00 -28.20 15.43
N ILE A 167 7.56 -28.41 16.62
CA ILE A 167 8.98 -28.21 16.91
C ILE A 167 9.88 -29.22 16.17
N VAL A 168 9.34 -30.27 15.61
CA VAL A 168 10.10 -31.29 14.86
C VAL A 168 10.67 -30.73 13.55
N TRP A 169 10.22 -29.56 13.12
CA TRP A 169 10.88 -28.80 12.06
C TRP A 169 12.29 -28.29 12.43
N ASP A 170 12.74 -28.54 13.63
CA ASP A 170 14.11 -28.18 14.06
C ASP A 170 15.14 -28.77 13.10
N ARG A 171 16.05 -27.93 12.59
CA ARG A 171 17.09 -28.25 11.60
C ARG A 171 16.55 -28.80 10.27
N TRP A 172 15.55 -28.13 9.75
CA TRP A 172 15.08 -28.31 8.37
C TRP A 172 15.49 -27.11 7.50
N LYS A 173 15.69 -27.39 6.19
CA LYS A 173 15.86 -26.38 5.14
C LYS A 173 14.68 -26.45 4.17
N LEU A 174 14.05 -25.32 3.91
CA LEU A 174 12.91 -25.19 3.02
C LEU A 174 13.29 -24.27 1.86
N ARG A 175 12.98 -24.68 0.62
CA ARG A 175 13.36 -23.89 -0.55
C ARG A 175 12.35 -24.02 -1.71
N TYR A 176 12.14 -22.91 -2.44
CA TYR A 176 11.25 -22.84 -3.60
C TYR A 176 9.79 -23.24 -3.31
N LEU A 177 9.30 -22.86 -2.17
CA LEU A 177 7.95 -23.07 -1.73
C LEU A 177 7.19 -21.76 -1.65
N TYR A 178 5.88 -21.84 -1.89
CA TYR A 178 4.96 -20.71 -1.76
C TYR A 178 3.82 -21.13 -0.84
N THR A 179 3.67 -20.48 0.31
CA THR A 179 2.58 -20.74 1.25
C THR A 179 1.41 -19.81 1.04
N ALA A 180 0.19 -20.31 1.15
CA ALA A 180 -1.04 -19.55 0.98
C ALA A 180 -2.16 -20.07 1.88
N GLY A 181 -3.19 -19.26 2.08
CA GLY A 181 -4.49 -19.70 2.63
C GLY A 181 -4.58 -19.92 4.13
N GLY A 182 -3.49 -19.89 4.88
CA GLY A 182 -3.48 -20.08 6.33
C GLY A 182 -3.28 -18.80 7.12
N ASP A 183 -3.31 -18.91 8.44
CA ASP A 183 -2.96 -17.80 9.34
C ASP A 183 -1.47 -17.50 9.32
N GLY A 184 -0.62 -18.51 9.31
CA GLY A 184 0.83 -18.41 9.23
C GLY A 184 1.39 -19.11 8.00
N GLY A 185 2.27 -18.42 7.27
CA GLY A 185 3.02 -18.98 6.15
C GLY A 185 4.22 -19.80 6.64
N PHE A 186 5.45 -19.25 6.49
CA PHE A 186 6.67 -19.84 7.08
C PHE A 186 6.83 -19.39 8.53
N PHE A 187 5.83 -19.67 9.35
CA PHE A 187 5.77 -19.26 10.74
C PHE A 187 5.68 -20.49 11.67
N TRP A 188 6.45 -20.48 12.75
CA TRP A 188 6.43 -21.52 13.78
C TRP A 188 6.14 -20.90 15.14
N ASP A 189 4.97 -21.21 15.68
CA ASP A 189 4.62 -20.86 17.05
C ASP A 189 5.08 -21.95 18.02
N LEU A 190 6.05 -21.59 18.85
CA LEU A 190 6.62 -22.49 19.87
C LEU A 190 6.08 -22.19 21.28
N THR A 191 4.96 -21.49 21.42
CA THR A 191 4.40 -21.09 22.73
C THR A 191 4.25 -22.31 23.68
N ASN A 192 3.81 -23.45 23.18
CA ASN A 192 3.65 -24.68 23.95
C ASN A 192 4.97 -25.45 24.15
N LYS A 193 6.07 -25.01 23.56
CA LYS A 193 7.40 -25.59 23.59
C LYS A 193 8.47 -24.56 23.90
N SER A 194 8.06 -23.46 24.53
CA SER A 194 8.96 -22.37 24.92
C SER A 194 10.08 -22.88 25.82
N GLY A 195 11.29 -22.36 25.55
CA GLY A 195 12.51 -22.80 26.22
C GLY A 195 13.30 -23.88 25.50
N GLU A 196 12.77 -24.47 24.42
CA GLU A 196 13.53 -25.38 23.56
C GLU A 196 14.25 -24.60 22.45
N GLY A 197 15.45 -25.02 22.08
CA GLY A 197 16.19 -24.46 20.96
C GLY A 197 15.55 -24.90 19.63
N PHE A 198 15.43 -23.96 18.70
CA PHE A 198 14.84 -24.21 17.39
C PHE A 198 15.62 -23.47 16.31
N THR A 199 15.90 -24.14 15.20
CA THR A 199 16.58 -23.56 14.05
C THR A 199 15.96 -24.08 12.76
N VAL A 200 15.57 -23.17 11.87
CA VAL A 200 15.09 -23.51 10.54
C VAL A 200 15.78 -22.58 9.52
N ILE A 201 15.98 -23.07 8.30
CA ILE A 201 16.51 -22.28 7.20
C ILE A 201 15.46 -22.27 6.08
N VAL A 202 15.04 -21.07 5.68
CA VAL A 202 14.06 -20.85 4.61
C VAL A 202 14.72 -19.98 3.55
N GLU A 203 14.81 -20.48 2.33
CA GLU A 203 15.49 -19.78 1.23
C GLU A 203 14.65 -19.75 -0.03
N ASP A 204 14.68 -18.63 -0.77
CA ASP A 204 14.02 -18.50 -2.06
C ASP A 204 12.52 -18.89 -2.00
N CYS A 205 11.82 -18.45 -0.96
CA CYS A 205 10.43 -18.79 -0.68
C CYS A 205 9.50 -17.57 -0.66
N ILE A 206 8.23 -17.80 -0.89
CA ILE A 206 7.17 -16.81 -0.72
C ILE A 206 6.27 -17.24 0.43
N GLY A 207 6.29 -16.48 1.52
CA GLY A 207 5.45 -16.71 2.69
C GLY A 207 4.27 -15.75 2.71
N THR A 208 3.06 -16.25 2.49
CA THR A 208 1.85 -15.45 2.70
C THR A 208 0.99 -16.06 3.78
N GLY A 209 0.39 -15.22 4.59
CA GLY A 209 -0.52 -15.65 5.64
C GLY A 209 -1.51 -14.54 5.97
N ARG A 210 -2.60 -14.90 6.61
CA ARG A 210 -3.54 -13.92 7.13
C ARG A 210 -2.86 -13.05 8.21
N ALA A 211 -2.25 -13.71 9.19
CA ALA A 211 -1.63 -13.06 10.33
C ALA A 211 -0.12 -12.89 10.19
N PHE A 212 0.59 -13.90 9.68
CA PHE A 212 2.05 -13.91 9.59
C PHE A 212 2.53 -14.52 8.27
N GLY A 213 3.43 -13.84 7.56
CA GLY A 213 4.13 -14.41 6.41
C GLY A 213 5.26 -15.34 6.80
N GLY A 214 5.97 -15.03 7.90
CA GLY A 214 7.09 -15.83 8.38
C GLY A 214 7.53 -15.51 9.80
N GLY A 215 8.56 -16.21 10.28
CA GLY A 215 9.17 -15.99 11.58
C GLY A 215 9.12 -17.19 12.53
N VAL A 216 9.62 -16.95 13.73
CA VAL A 216 9.61 -17.95 14.81
C VAL A 216 9.28 -17.25 16.13
N ALA A 217 8.29 -17.73 16.85
CA ALA A 217 7.91 -17.24 18.16
C ALA A 217 8.47 -18.15 19.26
N TYR A 218 9.05 -17.53 20.28
CA TYR A 218 9.48 -18.15 21.54
C TYR A 218 10.56 -19.25 21.48
N PRO A 219 11.50 -19.28 20.50
CA PRO A 219 12.61 -20.19 20.59
C PRO A 219 13.58 -19.75 21.69
N THR A 220 14.38 -20.69 22.23
CA THR A 220 15.62 -20.35 22.94
C THR A 220 16.72 -20.11 21.91
N VAL A 221 17.54 -19.07 22.16
CA VAL A 221 18.67 -18.76 21.27
C VAL A 221 19.69 -19.89 21.25
N ARG A 222 20.17 -20.24 20.06
CA ARG A 222 21.33 -21.10 19.87
C ARG A 222 22.48 -20.24 19.38
N GLU A 223 23.57 -20.22 20.12
CA GLU A 223 24.77 -19.51 19.70
C GLU A 223 25.27 -20.08 18.37
N ASN A 224 25.52 -19.19 17.40
CA ASN A 224 25.97 -19.52 16.03
C ASN A 224 25.03 -20.40 15.19
N GLU A 225 23.80 -20.64 15.63
CA GLU A 225 22.80 -21.43 14.89
C GLU A 225 21.40 -20.77 14.96
N PRO A 226 21.25 -19.50 14.54
CA PRO A 226 19.95 -18.84 14.47
C PRO A 226 19.07 -19.46 13.40
N SER A 227 17.76 -19.26 13.48
CA SER A 227 16.89 -19.47 12.32
C SER A 227 17.21 -18.43 11.24
N VAL A 228 17.26 -18.83 9.97
CA VAL A 228 17.65 -17.97 8.84
C VAL A 228 16.60 -17.97 7.75
N PHE A 229 16.16 -16.79 7.37
CA PHE A 229 15.31 -16.56 6.20
C PHE A 229 16.10 -15.76 5.19
N ARG A 230 16.27 -16.27 3.96
CA ARG A 230 17.13 -15.67 2.96
C ARG A 230 16.45 -15.60 1.60
N ARG A 231 16.49 -14.43 0.94
CA ARG A 231 15.88 -14.19 -0.37
C ARG A 231 14.41 -14.58 -0.42
N CYS A 232 13.69 -14.28 0.66
CA CYS A 232 12.29 -14.57 0.81
C CYS A 232 11.43 -13.32 0.63
N TYR A 233 10.19 -13.57 0.24
CA TYR A 233 9.14 -12.57 0.23
C TYR A 233 8.10 -12.95 1.28
N PHE A 234 7.78 -12.03 2.20
CA PHE A 234 6.77 -12.24 3.24
C PHE A 234 5.65 -11.22 3.14
N LEU A 235 4.42 -11.69 3.26
CA LEU A 235 3.22 -10.88 3.20
C LEU A 235 2.23 -11.32 4.26
N ALA A 236 1.76 -10.37 5.06
CA ALA A 236 0.61 -10.55 5.93
C ALA A 236 -0.55 -9.64 5.50
N LEU A 237 -1.77 -10.15 5.60
CA LEU A 237 -2.96 -9.58 4.96
C LEU A 237 -3.98 -9.03 5.93
N ASP A 238 -4.01 -9.51 7.17
CA ASP A 238 -5.00 -9.06 8.15
C ASP A 238 -4.68 -7.66 8.66
N TRP A 239 -5.66 -6.80 8.65
CA TRP A 239 -5.55 -5.41 9.07
C TRP A 239 -6.00 -5.18 10.52
N VAL A 240 -6.45 -6.23 11.21
CA VAL A 240 -6.96 -6.15 12.58
C VAL A 240 -6.17 -7.07 13.50
N GLY A 241 -5.73 -6.52 14.61
CA GLY A 241 -5.16 -7.30 15.70
C GLY A 241 -3.65 -7.49 15.64
N ASP A 242 -3.21 -8.63 16.10
CA ASP A 242 -1.83 -8.92 16.42
C ASP A 242 -1.11 -9.58 15.22
N THR A 243 -0.99 -8.86 14.09
CA THR A 243 -0.46 -9.40 12.84
C THR A 243 0.78 -8.66 12.38
N ALA A 244 1.69 -9.37 11.70
CA ALA A 244 2.91 -8.82 11.15
C ALA A 244 3.39 -9.62 9.94
N ALA A 245 4.14 -9.01 9.02
CA ALA A 245 4.76 -9.77 7.94
C ALA A 245 5.70 -10.86 8.51
N VAL A 246 6.43 -10.55 9.58
CA VAL A 246 7.24 -11.54 10.32
C VAL A 246 7.07 -11.35 11.82
N LEU A 247 6.91 -12.46 12.55
CA LEU A 247 6.94 -12.46 14.00
C LEU A 247 8.30 -12.97 14.49
N VAL A 248 8.91 -12.19 15.37
CA VAL A 248 10.19 -12.55 16.02
C VAL A 248 9.98 -12.57 17.52
N GLY A 249 10.04 -13.73 18.11
CA GLY A 249 9.91 -13.92 19.55
C GLY A 249 11.18 -14.45 20.19
N GLY A 250 11.28 -14.38 21.49
CA GLY A 250 12.36 -15.00 22.28
C GLY A 250 11.83 -15.53 23.58
N TRP A 251 12.58 -16.42 24.22
CA TRP A 251 12.21 -16.98 25.50
C TRP A 251 13.07 -16.43 26.65
N GLU A 252 14.14 -15.73 26.35
CA GLU A 252 15.12 -15.26 27.34
C GLU A 252 14.56 -14.14 28.22
N LYS A 253 14.94 -14.19 29.51
CA LYS A 253 14.59 -13.11 30.47
C LYS A 253 15.48 -11.87 30.31
N THR A 254 16.62 -12.01 29.67
CA THR A 254 17.58 -10.93 29.40
C THR A 254 17.92 -10.92 27.91
N MET A 255 18.28 -9.77 27.37
CA MET A 255 18.61 -9.63 25.96
C MET A 255 19.81 -10.52 25.58
N PRO A 256 19.64 -11.47 24.64
CA PRO A 256 20.73 -12.36 24.21
C PRO A 256 21.76 -11.59 23.38
N LYS A 257 22.99 -12.09 23.35
CA LYS A 257 24.06 -11.54 22.51
C LYS A 257 23.88 -11.88 21.03
N CYS A 258 23.35 -13.08 20.75
CA CYS A 258 23.12 -13.56 19.40
C CYS A 258 21.64 -13.40 19.01
N PRO A 259 21.31 -13.16 17.73
CA PRO A 259 19.93 -13.13 17.29
C PRO A 259 19.27 -14.53 17.32
N HIS A 260 17.99 -14.56 17.62
CA HIS A 260 17.15 -15.75 17.45
C HIS A 260 16.91 -16.06 15.97
N VAL A 261 16.70 -14.99 15.21
CA VAL A 261 16.32 -15.05 13.79
C VAL A 261 17.12 -14.03 12.99
N VAL A 262 17.57 -14.44 11.80
CA VAL A 262 18.26 -13.59 10.82
C VAL A 262 17.46 -13.59 9.53
N PHE A 263 17.19 -12.40 9.00
CA PHE A 263 16.61 -12.19 7.67
C PHE A 263 17.67 -11.55 6.77
N GLU A 264 17.89 -12.15 5.59
CA GLU A 264 18.88 -11.67 4.61
C GLU A 264 18.23 -11.55 3.23
N ASP A 265 18.40 -10.43 2.56
CA ASP A 265 17.88 -10.16 1.21
C ASP A 265 16.36 -10.40 1.10
N CYS A 266 15.60 -10.12 2.17
CA CYS A 266 14.16 -10.38 2.19
C CYS A 266 13.34 -9.10 1.90
N THR A 267 12.19 -9.30 1.26
CA THR A 267 11.14 -8.28 1.15
C THR A 267 9.98 -8.67 2.05
N MET A 268 9.58 -7.76 2.93
CA MET A 268 8.53 -7.98 3.92
C MET A 268 7.50 -6.89 3.79
N VAL A 269 6.25 -7.28 3.62
CA VAL A 269 5.13 -6.36 3.38
C VAL A 269 3.98 -6.69 4.30
N HIS A 270 3.46 -5.67 4.94
CA HIS A 270 2.18 -5.76 5.65
C HIS A 270 1.18 -4.77 5.06
N CYS A 271 -0.08 -5.18 4.99
CA CYS A 271 -1.11 -4.31 4.42
C CYS A 271 -1.37 -3.08 5.27
N ASP A 272 -1.29 -3.18 6.60
CA ASP A 272 -1.61 -2.04 7.46
C ASP A 272 -0.98 -2.03 8.85
N ASN A 273 -0.41 -3.13 9.32
CA ASN A 273 0.16 -3.25 10.66
C ASN A 273 1.71 -3.31 10.59
N ALA A 274 2.39 -3.85 11.58
CA ALA A 274 3.84 -3.92 11.61
C ALA A 274 4.41 -4.92 10.59
N VAL A 275 5.59 -4.62 10.07
CA VAL A 275 6.35 -5.60 9.27
C VAL A 275 7.05 -6.61 10.19
N ALA A 276 7.68 -6.14 11.26
CA ALA A 276 8.30 -7.01 12.26
C ALA A 276 7.70 -6.73 13.64
N MET A 277 7.18 -7.76 14.27
CA MET A 277 6.53 -7.66 15.57
C MET A 277 7.13 -8.67 16.55
N SER A 278 7.15 -8.31 17.82
CA SER A 278 7.45 -9.23 18.93
C SER A 278 6.40 -9.12 20.01
N TYR A 279 5.96 -10.26 20.51
CA TYR A 279 5.19 -10.28 21.76
C TYR A 279 6.13 -10.04 22.92
N ALA A 280 5.91 -8.93 23.64
CA ALA A 280 6.84 -8.43 24.65
C ALA A 280 6.76 -9.16 26.01
N SER A 281 6.57 -10.47 26.02
CA SER A 281 6.63 -11.25 27.26
C SER A 281 8.05 -11.54 27.73
N ASN A 282 8.99 -11.64 26.80
CA ASN A 282 10.41 -11.94 27.03
C ASN A 282 11.30 -11.12 26.10
N CYS A 283 12.62 -11.31 26.17
CA CYS A 283 13.55 -10.61 25.30
C CYS A 283 13.73 -11.36 23.98
N ALA A 284 13.63 -10.64 22.88
CA ALA A 284 13.88 -11.14 21.53
C ALA A 284 14.96 -10.30 20.85
N ARG A 285 15.80 -10.94 20.03
CA ARG A 285 16.76 -10.28 19.16
C ARG A 285 16.65 -10.81 17.75
N ALA A 286 16.51 -9.92 16.77
CA ALA A 286 16.48 -10.26 15.36
C ALA A 286 17.52 -9.44 14.60
N LYS A 287 18.06 -10.00 13.51
CA LYS A 287 18.95 -9.28 12.59
C LYS A 287 18.34 -9.25 11.19
N PHE A 288 18.39 -8.08 10.56
CA PHE A 288 17.94 -7.86 9.19
C PHE A 288 19.13 -7.32 8.37
N VAL A 289 19.42 -7.96 7.24
CA VAL A 289 20.51 -7.59 6.33
C VAL A 289 19.94 -7.42 4.93
N ASN A 290 20.15 -6.27 4.33
CA ASN A 290 19.67 -5.93 2.98
C ASN A 290 18.17 -6.22 2.78
N CYS A 291 17.37 -5.96 3.81
CA CYS A 291 15.92 -6.21 3.79
C CYS A 291 15.13 -4.97 3.39
N ARG A 292 14.00 -5.19 2.72
CA ARG A 292 12.96 -4.19 2.47
C ARG A 292 11.78 -4.50 3.37
N MET A 293 11.36 -3.50 4.15
CA MET A 293 10.31 -3.62 5.15
C MET A 293 9.26 -2.54 4.90
N ILE A 294 8.07 -2.91 4.44
CA ILE A 294 7.09 -1.97 3.92
C ILE A 294 5.73 -2.20 4.56
N VAL A 295 5.18 -1.16 5.17
CA VAL A 295 3.78 -1.09 5.59
C VAL A 295 3.01 -0.27 4.58
N LEU A 296 2.04 -0.88 3.91
CA LEU A 296 1.25 -0.21 2.86
C LEU A 296 0.21 0.75 3.41
N ASN A 297 -0.26 0.48 4.60
CA ASN A 297 -1.19 1.29 5.33
C ASN A 297 -2.62 1.35 4.83
N PHE A 298 -3.46 0.79 5.64
CA PHE A 298 -4.90 0.92 5.51
C PHE A 298 -5.60 1.22 6.85
N THR A 299 -4.94 1.09 8.00
CA THR A 299 -5.49 1.53 9.30
C THR A 299 -5.05 2.92 9.67
N GLN A 300 -5.95 3.62 10.34
CA GLN A 300 -5.69 4.91 10.94
C GLN A 300 -5.36 4.71 12.41
N PRO A 301 -4.38 5.44 12.95
CA PRO A 301 -4.09 5.42 14.38
C PRO A 301 -5.34 5.70 15.24
N GLU A 302 -6.22 6.58 14.77
CA GLU A 302 -7.46 6.99 15.45
C GLU A 302 -8.57 5.93 15.40
N MET A 303 -8.49 4.98 14.48
CA MET A 303 -9.46 3.88 14.39
C MET A 303 -9.11 2.69 15.31
N GLY A 304 -8.15 2.87 16.20
CA GLY A 304 -7.75 1.85 17.16
C GLY A 304 -6.74 0.83 16.61
N GLY A 305 -6.09 1.15 15.50
CA GLY A 305 -4.90 0.41 15.05
C GLY A 305 -3.84 0.44 16.15
N LYS A 306 -3.48 -0.73 16.68
CA LYS A 306 -2.56 -0.81 17.83
C LYS A 306 -1.12 -0.55 17.47
N SER A 307 -0.78 -0.55 16.18
CA SER A 307 0.58 -0.38 15.72
C SER A 307 0.63 0.37 14.40
N THR A 308 1.44 1.40 14.34
CA THR A 308 1.70 2.21 13.14
C THR A 308 3.16 2.14 12.72
N GLY A 309 4.02 1.50 13.51
CA GLY A 309 5.44 1.34 13.24
C GLY A 309 5.74 0.14 12.37
N ILE A 310 6.79 0.27 11.55
CA ILE A 310 7.30 -0.84 10.73
C ILE A 310 7.79 -1.98 11.63
N ILE A 311 8.42 -1.63 12.75
CA ILE A 311 8.87 -2.55 13.79
C ILE A 311 8.15 -2.21 15.09
N CYS A 312 7.46 -3.18 15.68
CA CYS A 312 6.70 -2.95 16.90
C CYS A 312 6.84 -4.07 17.94
N THR A 313 6.47 -3.74 19.17
CA THR A 313 6.21 -4.73 20.20
C THR A 313 4.77 -4.64 20.65
N GLN A 314 4.11 -5.77 20.84
CA GLN A 314 2.82 -5.80 21.49
C GLN A 314 2.97 -5.96 23.01
N GLY A 315 2.33 -5.05 23.71
CA GLY A 315 2.46 -4.96 25.13
C GLY A 315 1.52 -5.87 25.88
N HIS A 316 1.90 -7.12 26.12
CA HIS A 316 1.26 -7.91 27.18
C HIS A 316 2.15 -8.04 28.43
N SER A 317 3.35 -7.50 28.39
CA SER A 317 4.26 -7.50 29.54
C SER A 317 5.15 -6.25 29.56
N PRO A 318 5.21 -5.53 30.65
CA PRO A 318 6.09 -4.36 30.79
C PRO A 318 7.59 -4.72 30.81
N THR A 319 7.95 -5.99 30.82
CA THR A 319 9.34 -6.47 30.93
C THR A 319 9.91 -6.98 29.61
N GLY A 320 9.09 -7.23 28.59
CA GLY A 320 9.55 -7.70 27.30
C GLY A 320 10.34 -6.63 26.53
N ARG A 321 11.31 -7.08 25.73
CA ARG A 321 12.20 -6.20 24.95
C ARG A 321 12.46 -6.83 23.58
N LEU A 322 12.52 -5.98 22.56
CA LEU A 322 12.97 -6.35 21.22
C LEU A 322 14.27 -5.58 20.90
N HIS A 323 15.30 -6.27 20.47
CA HIS A 323 16.45 -5.65 19.85
C HIS A 323 16.53 -6.05 18.38
N VAL A 324 16.71 -5.06 17.50
CA VAL A 324 16.89 -5.29 16.07
C VAL A 324 18.23 -4.75 15.60
N ASP A 325 18.97 -5.59 14.91
CA ASP A 325 20.18 -5.21 14.20
C ASP A 325 19.82 -5.01 12.71
N LEU A 326 19.98 -3.80 12.20
CA LEU A 326 19.61 -3.41 10.83
C LEU A 326 20.88 -3.08 10.02
N GLU A 327 21.13 -3.80 8.95
CA GLU A 327 22.29 -3.61 8.08
C GLU A 327 21.81 -3.45 6.62
N ASP A 328 22.09 -2.31 6.00
CA ASP A 328 21.71 -1.97 4.62
C ASP A 328 20.19 -2.12 4.32
N CYS A 329 19.36 -1.91 5.32
CA CYS A 329 17.91 -2.09 5.20
C CYS A 329 17.20 -0.86 4.65
N THR A 330 16.05 -1.07 3.99
CA THR A 330 15.15 -0.02 3.53
C THR A 330 13.77 -0.23 4.15
N LEU A 331 13.30 0.77 4.89
CA LEU A 331 12.06 0.72 5.64
C LEU A 331 11.10 1.80 5.14
N ALA A 332 9.81 1.46 4.98
CA ALA A 332 8.78 2.41 4.58
C ALA A 332 7.49 2.19 5.35
N GLY A 333 6.96 3.26 5.93
CA GLY A 333 5.72 3.25 6.70
C GLY A 333 5.44 4.59 7.37
N TYR A 334 4.55 4.64 8.34
CA TYR A 334 4.25 5.86 9.11
C TYR A 334 5.37 6.25 10.05
N SER A 335 5.86 5.30 10.82
CA SER A 335 6.98 5.43 11.72
C SER A 335 7.85 4.18 11.65
N VAL A 336 9.13 4.29 11.99
CA VAL A 336 10.01 3.12 12.00
C VAL A 336 9.68 2.22 13.19
N PHE A 337 9.52 2.80 14.36
CA PHE A 337 9.33 2.06 15.61
C PHE A 337 8.05 2.48 16.33
N THR A 338 7.28 1.50 16.78
CA THR A 338 6.22 1.71 17.75
C THR A 338 6.55 0.91 19.01
N PRO A 339 7.07 1.57 20.05
CA PRO A 339 7.38 0.91 21.30
C PRO A 339 6.10 0.46 22.03
N GLY A 340 6.23 -0.55 22.88
CA GLY A 340 5.17 -0.90 23.84
C GLY A 340 4.87 0.24 24.83
N GLU A 341 3.89 0.04 25.68
CA GLU A 341 3.33 1.07 26.59
C GLU A 341 4.38 1.77 27.48
N ASP A 342 5.51 1.12 27.79
CA ASP A 342 6.57 1.71 28.59
C ASP A 342 7.59 2.56 27.77
N GLY A 343 7.44 2.65 26.47
CA GLY A 343 8.30 3.41 25.55
C GLY A 343 9.75 2.87 25.43
N LYS A 344 10.06 1.75 26.08
CA LYS A 344 11.42 1.19 26.18
C LYS A 344 11.56 -0.22 25.60
N ALA A 345 10.53 -0.73 24.98
CA ALA A 345 10.48 -2.12 24.53
C ALA A 345 11.39 -2.40 23.33
N ILE A 346 11.72 -1.40 22.51
CA ILE A 346 12.55 -1.56 21.31
C ILE A 346 13.88 -0.85 21.46
N THR A 347 14.94 -1.57 21.12
CA THR A 347 16.28 -1.01 20.92
C THR A 347 16.81 -1.46 19.56
N TYR A 348 17.72 -0.69 18.96
CA TYR A 348 18.24 -1.02 17.63
C TYR A 348 19.69 -0.61 17.45
N THR A 349 20.33 -1.25 16.46
CA THR A 349 21.60 -0.81 15.88
C THR A 349 21.44 -0.69 14.37
N THR A 350 22.12 0.28 13.78
CA THR A 350 22.16 0.46 12.33
C THR A 350 23.58 0.31 11.82
N LYS A 351 23.71 -0.28 10.62
CA LYS A 351 25.00 -0.41 9.93
C LYS A 351 24.78 -0.26 8.42
N GLY A 352 25.81 0.26 7.73
CA GLY A 352 25.76 0.50 6.30
C GLY A 352 24.75 1.59 5.90
N LYS A 353 24.07 1.43 4.78
CA LYS A 353 23.07 2.36 4.26
C LYS A 353 21.66 1.97 4.68
N THR A 354 21.39 1.99 5.98
CA THR A 354 20.02 1.78 6.47
C THR A 354 19.19 3.06 6.25
N ARG A 355 18.09 2.95 5.51
CA ARG A 355 17.28 4.07 5.03
C ARG A 355 15.83 3.93 5.46
N ALA A 356 15.16 5.06 5.69
CA ALA A 356 13.75 5.08 6.01
C ALA A 356 12.97 6.11 5.20
N TYR A 357 11.81 5.70 4.71
CA TYR A 357 10.70 6.59 4.39
C TYR A 357 9.71 6.53 5.54
N VAL A 358 9.40 7.68 6.08
CA VAL A 358 8.29 7.89 7.02
C VAL A 358 7.57 9.17 6.62
N GLN A 359 6.33 9.31 7.07
CA GLN A 359 5.46 10.38 6.60
C GLN A 359 6.10 11.76 6.73
N PHE A 360 6.71 12.06 7.89
CA PHE A 360 7.31 13.36 8.13
C PHE A 360 8.80 13.26 8.41
N LYS A 361 9.53 14.26 7.96
CA LYS A 361 10.99 14.33 8.03
C LYS A 361 11.55 14.17 9.45
N GLN A 362 10.91 14.77 10.44
CA GLN A 362 11.33 14.71 11.83
C GLN A 362 11.17 13.33 12.47
N ASP A 363 10.38 12.44 11.85
CA ASP A 363 10.11 11.09 12.38
C ASP A 363 11.16 10.05 11.94
N VAL A 364 12.17 10.48 11.20
CA VAL A 364 13.30 9.62 10.81
C VAL A 364 14.19 9.39 12.03
N PRO A 365 14.40 8.14 12.50
CA PRO A 365 15.19 7.87 13.68
C PRO A 365 16.68 8.14 13.46
N GLU A 366 17.42 8.35 14.55
CA GLU A 366 18.86 8.50 14.51
C GLU A 366 19.54 7.28 13.85
N GLY A 367 20.52 7.53 13.00
CA GLY A 367 21.27 6.49 12.28
C GLY A 367 20.62 6.00 10.99
N PHE A 368 19.46 6.55 10.62
CA PHE A 368 18.82 6.27 9.32
C PHE A 368 19.08 7.41 8.34
N GLU A 369 19.36 7.06 7.09
CA GLU A 369 19.30 8.00 5.98
C GLU A 369 17.83 8.14 5.54
N ARG A 370 17.35 9.36 5.38
CA ARG A 370 15.99 9.60 4.86
C ARG A 370 15.92 9.24 3.37
N LEU A 371 14.96 8.44 2.99
CA LEU A 371 14.53 8.33 1.60
C LEU A 371 13.82 9.63 1.18
N GLY A 372 13.76 9.93 -0.13
CA GLY A 372 13.06 11.10 -0.66
C GLY A 372 11.62 11.22 -0.19
N LEU A 373 10.93 12.27 -0.58
CA LEU A 373 9.57 12.56 -0.14
C LEU A 373 8.61 11.39 -0.33
N TRP A 374 8.61 10.79 -1.52
CA TRP A 374 7.76 9.63 -1.83
C TRP A 374 8.52 8.73 -2.81
N PRO A 375 9.32 7.78 -2.30
CA PRO A 375 10.12 6.88 -3.14
C PRO A 375 9.23 5.83 -3.82
N THR A 376 8.54 6.23 -4.86
CA THR A 376 7.49 5.48 -5.54
C THR A 376 7.99 4.15 -6.10
N GLU A 377 9.22 4.09 -6.62
CA GLU A 377 9.83 2.85 -7.07
C GLU A 377 9.92 1.77 -5.98
N LEU A 378 10.00 2.17 -4.71
CA LEU A 378 9.98 1.23 -3.59
C LEU A 378 8.63 0.52 -3.49
N PHE A 379 7.53 1.25 -3.70
CA PHE A 379 6.17 0.71 -3.59
C PHE A 379 5.75 -0.11 -4.80
N TYR A 380 6.31 0.14 -5.99
CA TYR A 380 6.05 -0.69 -7.17
C TYR A 380 6.66 -2.08 -7.10
N GLN A 381 7.72 -2.24 -6.34
CA GLN A 381 8.47 -3.51 -6.24
C GLN A 381 7.91 -4.47 -5.19
N ILE A 382 6.78 -4.15 -4.56
CA ILE A 382 6.26 -4.92 -3.42
C ILE A 382 5.30 -6.04 -3.80
N ALA A 383 4.82 -6.10 -5.03
CA ALA A 383 3.93 -7.19 -5.43
C ALA A 383 4.67 -8.54 -5.39
N PRO A 384 4.08 -9.60 -4.81
CA PRO A 384 4.68 -10.91 -4.87
C PRO A 384 4.79 -11.39 -6.32
N PRO A 385 5.74 -12.26 -6.64
CA PRO A 385 5.80 -12.90 -7.94
C PRO A 385 4.45 -13.53 -8.26
N ARG A 386 3.92 -13.25 -9.47
CA ARG A 386 2.61 -13.77 -9.88
C ARG A 386 2.56 -15.29 -9.78
N GLN A 387 1.49 -15.80 -9.18
CA GLN A 387 1.20 -17.22 -9.28
C GLN A 387 0.85 -17.60 -10.72
N PRO A 388 1.24 -18.79 -11.18
CA PRO A 388 0.91 -19.25 -12.54
C PRO A 388 -0.58 -19.37 -12.84
N PHE A 389 -1.44 -19.28 -11.83
CA PHE A 389 -2.90 -19.42 -11.92
C PHE A 389 -3.68 -18.12 -11.64
N GLN A 390 -3.01 -16.99 -11.49
CA GLN A 390 -3.73 -15.71 -11.36
C GLN A 390 -4.37 -15.33 -12.70
N SER A 391 -5.64 -14.97 -12.66
CA SER A 391 -6.30 -14.33 -13.80
C SER A 391 -5.49 -13.10 -14.24
N PRO A 392 -5.35 -12.85 -15.54
CA PRO A 392 -4.69 -11.64 -15.99
C PRO A 392 -5.40 -10.43 -15.37
N GLU A 393 -4.62 -9.47 -14.87
CA GLU A 393 -5.15 -8.17 -14.46
C GLU A 393 -6.01 -7.63 -15.59
N ASN A 394 -7.13 -7.01 -15.24
CA ASN A 394 -7.90 -6.27 -16.22
C ASN A 394 -7.00 -5.12 -16.74
N PRO A 395 -6.45 -5.21 -17.97
CA PRO A 395 -5.48 -4.23 -18.46
C PRO A 395 -6.09 -2.85 -18.73
N ALA A 396 -7.41 -2.73 -18.55
CA ALA A 396 -8.16 -1.54 -18.91
C ALA A 396 -8.22 -0.47 -17.81
N ARG A 397 -7.83 -0.78 -16.57
CA ARG A 397 -7.90 0.20 -15.46
C ARG A 397 -6.50 0.71 -15.10
N PRO A 398 -6.28 2.04 -15.03
CA PRO A 398 -5.03 2.61 -14.56
C PRO A 398 -4.72 2.15 -13.13
N ARG A 399 -3.44 1.86 -12.89
CA ARG A 399 -3.00 1.38 -11.59
C ARG A 399 -2.68 2.56 -10.67
N LEU A 400 -3.36 2.62 -9.53
CA LEU A 400 -3.07 3.53 -8.45
C LEU A 400 -2.47 2.76 -7.27
N THR A 401 -1.46 3.32 -6.63
CA THR A 401 -0.82 2.75 -5.45
C THR A 401 -1.06 3.66 -4.25
N LYS A 402 -1.70 3.13 -3.21
CA LYS A 402 -1.93 3.86 -1.96
C LYS A 402 -0.66 3.93 -1.14
N LEU A 403 -0.37 5.10 -0.59
CA LEU A 403 0.83 5.37 0.20
C LEU A 403 0.54 5.27 1.70
N PRO A 404 1.55 4.98 2.54
CA PRO A 404 1.46 5.08 4.00
C PRO A 404 1.49 6.56 4.42
N PHE A 405 0.37 7.24 4.22
CA PHE A 405 0.17 8.65 4.50
C PHE A 405 -1.22 8.88 5.10
N ALA A 406 -1.31 9.65 6.18
CA ALA A 406 -2.58 10.09 6.76
C ALA A 406 -2.44 11.41 7.50
N ILE A 407 -3.38 12.32 7.24
CA ILE A 407 -3.64 13.49 8.09
C ILE A 407 -4.97 13.22 8.78
N PRO A 408 -4.96 12.98 10.10
CA PRO A 408 -6.18 12.64 10.84
C PRO A 408 -7.12 13.84 11.00
N LYS A 409 -8.40 13.57 11.19
CA LYS A 409 -9.45 14.56 11.41
C LYS A 409 -9.53 15.65 10.34
N ALA A 410 -9.35 15.23 9.09
CA ALA A 410 -9.42 16.09 7.92
C ALA A 410 -10.27 15.43 6.83
N MET A 411 -10.93 16.22 6.02
CA MET A 411 -11.77 15.76 4.92
C MET A 411 -11.51 16.57 3.64
N GLU A 412 -12.02 17.78 3.55
CA GLU A 412 -11.78 18.63 2.38
C GLU A 412 -10.31 19.03 2.35
N ASN A 413 -9.72 18.78 1.21
CA ASN A 413 -8.29 18.94 1.01
C ASN A 413 -7.99 19.38 -0.43
N THR A 414 -6.94 20.13 -0.59
CA THR A 414 -6.46 20.54 -1.91
C THR A 414 -4.95 20.69 -1.91
N PRO A 415 -4.24 19.75 -2.55
CA PRO A 415 -2.78 19.78 -2.64
C PRO A 415 -2.32 20.72 -3.75
N VAL A 416 -1.20 21.39 -3.52
CA VAL A 416 -0.54 22.25 -4.50
C VAL A 416 0.97 22.14 -4.39
N VAL A 417 1.65 22.47 -5.47
CA VAL A 417 3.10 22.74 -5.44
C VAL A 417 3.29 24.24 -5.53
N PHE A 418 3.80 24.85 -4.46
CA PHE A 418 4.04 26.28 -4.38
C PHE A 418 5.47 26.57 -3.91
N ASP A 419 6.19 27.40 -4.66
CA ASP A 419 7.61 27.72 -4.42
C ASP A 419 8.49 26.46 -4.26
N GLY A 420 8.27 25.46 -5.12
CA GLY A 420 9.01 24.21 -5.11
C GLY A 420 8.73 23.29 -3.91
N ARG A 421 7.66 23.53 -3.16
CA ARG A 421 7.24 22.71 -2.01
C ARG A 421 5.85 22.14 -2.21
N PRO A 422 5.64 20.87 -1.91
CA PRO A 422 4.31 20.27 -1.89
C PRO A 422 3.59 20.68 -0.61
N LEU A 423 2.46 21.33 -0.77
CA LEU A 423 1.63 21.85 0.32
C LEU A 423 0.23 21.26 0.24
N LEU A 424 -0.45 21.22 1.37
CA LEU A 424 -1.85 20.82 1.46
C LEU A 424 -2.65 21.91 2.16
N VAL A 425 -3.65 22.45 1.46
CA VAL A 425 -4.64 23.35 2.06
C VAL A 425 -5.78 22.50 2.59
N LEU A 426 -6.11 22.71 3.85
CA LEU A 426 -7.08 21.92 4.60
C LEU A 426 -8.15 22.82 5.22
N ASN A 427 -9.28 22.22 5.52
CA ASN A 427 -10.40 22.87 6.20
C ASN A 427 -10.50 22.35 7.62
N HIS A 428 -10.48 23.24 8.60
CA HIS A 428 -10.80 22.93 9.98
C HIS A 428 -12.27 23.24 10.23
N ARG A 429 -12.94 22.32 10.87
CA ARG A 429 -14.25 22.53 11.49
C ARG A 429 -14.22 21.97 12.89
N ASP A 430 -14.82 22.67 13.85
CA ASP A 430 -14.96 22.09 15.18
C ASP A 430 -15.72 20.77 15.13
N ASP A 431 -15.06 19.75 15.60
CA ASP A 431 -15.57 18.40 15.66
C ASP A 431 -16.61 18.30 16.77
N THR A 432 -17.81 18.65 16.48
CA THR A 432 -18.93 18.30 17.33
C THR A 432 -19.85 17.34 16.60
N LYS A 433 -19.55 16.10 16.81
CA LYS A 433 -20.46 14.96 16.84
C LYS A 433 -21.38 14.66 15.67
N ASN A 434 -21.65 15.45 14.75
CA ASN A 434 -22.42 15.15 13.52
C ASN A 434 -22.38 16.37 12.61
N HIS A 435 -22.25 16.16 11.37
CA HIS A 435 -22.36 17.11 10.28
C HIS A 435 -23.60 18.03 10.27
N THR A 436 -24.35 18.13 11.35
CA THR A 436 -25.72 18.57 11.22
C THR A 436 -26.03 19.96 11.71
N ASP A 437 -25.38 20.52 12.75
CA ASP A 437 -26.10 21.62 13.37
C ASP A 437 -25.32 22.90 13.75
N ASP A 438 -24.00 22.93 13.64
CA ASP A 438 -23.28 24.19 13.95
C ASP A 438 -21.94 24.31 13.18
N TYR A 439 -22.04 24.48 11.87
CA TYR A 439 -20.88 24.64 11.00
C TYR A 439 -20.07 25.91 11.23
N THR A 440 -20.45 26.76 12.13
CA THR A 440 -19.95 28.11 12.23
C THR A 440 -19.05 28.38 13.41
N ARG A 441 -19.01 27.52 14.38
CA ARG A 441 -18.08 27.63 15.49
C ARG A 441 -16.72 27.08 15.10
N SER A 442 -15.79 27.98 14.81
CA SER A 442 -14.39 27.65 14.49
C SER A 442 -14.18 26.94 13.16
N MET A 443 -14.74 27.45 12.07
CA MET A 443 -14.27 27.10 10.74
C MET A 443 -13.11 28.02 10.34
N TYR A 444 -12.05 27.45 9.82
CA TYR A 444 -10.96 28.19 9.20
C TYR A 444 -10.21 27.28 8.21
N LEU A 445 -9.42 27.92 7.38
CA LEU A 445 -8.52 27.26 6.43
C LEU A 445 -7.10 27.29 6.99
N TYR A 446 -6.33 26.25 6.69
CA TYR A 446 -4.93 26.19 7.08
C TYR A 446 -4.08 25.47 6.04
N VAL A 447 -2.80 25.80 6.01
CA VAL A 447 -1.84 25.22 5.07
C VAL A 447 -0.80 24.43 5.86
N ILE A 448 -0.55 23.20 5.43
CA ILE A 448 0.55 22.41 5.96
C ILE A 448 1.58 22.12 4.87
N ASP A 449 2.81 21.97 5.28
CA ASP A 449 3.90 21.43 4.48
C ASP A 449 3.80 19.90 4.47
N LEU A 450 3.71 19.29 3.30
CA LEU A 450 3.56 17.84 3.18
C LEU A 450 4.83 17.07 3.56
N ASP A 451 5.99 17.73 3.51
CA ASP A 451 7.27 17.10 3.88
C ASP A 451 7.47 17.04 5.40
N THR A 452 7.05 18.10 6.11
CA THR A 452 7.26 18.20 7.56
C THR A 452 6.00 17.97 8.37
N GLY A 453 4.81 18.16 7.78
CA GLY A 453 3.54 18.18 8.50
C GLY A 453 3.31 19.46 9.32
N ASP A 454 4.22 20.41 9.24
CA ASP A 454 4.11 21.68 9.97
C ASP A 454 3.01 22.56 9.40
N GLU A 455 2.19 23.12 10.28
CA GLU A 455 1.24 24.14 9.91
C GLU A 455 1.98 25.43 9.59
N ILE A 456 1.85 25.91 8.31
CA ILE A 456 2.49 27.12 7.83
C ILE A 456 1.70 28.37 8.26
N CYS A 457 0.38 28.33 8.06
CA CYS A 457 -0.50 29.46 8.39
C CYS A 457 -1.95 29.03 8.53
N ARG A 458 -2.74 29.91 9.18
CA ARG A 458 -4.21 29.86 9.24
C ARG A 458 -4.79 31.12 8.63
N PHE A 459 -5.93 30.98 7.94
CA PHE A 459 -6.65 32.10 7.32
C PHE A 459 -8.11 31.70 7.10
N GLY A 460 -8.92 32.59 6.50
CA GLY A 460 -10.26 32.29 6.05
C GLY A 460 -11.19 31.82 7.19
N GLU A 461 -11.18 32.53 8.34
CA GLU A 461 -12.13 32.27 9.43
C GLU A 461 -13.57 32.40 8.93
N GLY A 462 -14.42 31.40 9.21
CA GLY A 462 -15.78 31.32 8.71
C GLY A 462 -15.95 30.72 7.31
N TYR A 463 -14.87 30.22 6.70
CA TYR A 463 -14.89 29.63 5.34
C TYR A 463 -14.56 28.14 5.37
N SER A 464 -15.08 27.41 4.37
CA SER A 464 -14.84 25.98 4.17
C SER A 464 -14.97 25.61 2.70
N PHE A 465 -14.82 24.31 2.35
CA PHE A 465 -14.87 23.78 0.99
C PHE A 465 -13.87 24.46 0.04
N ALA A 466 -12.64 24.57 0.52
CA ALA A 466 -11.61 25.27 -0.19
C ALA A 466 -11.02 24.43 -1.36
N ASN A 467 -10.69 25.11 -2.45
CA ASN A 467 -9.83 24.60 -3.50
C ASN A 467 -8.70 25.60 -3.76
N ALA A 468 -7.49 25.09 -3.95
CA ALA A 468 -6.31 25.89 -4.18
C ALA A 468 -5.83 25.80 -5.64
N PHE A 469 -5.29 26.91 -6.13
CA PHE A 469 -4.71 27.03 -7.46
C PHE A 469 -3.48 27.92 -7.42
N VAL A 470 -2.39 27.48 -8.03
CA VAL A 470 -1.14 28.27 -8.10
C VAL A 470 -1.03 28.96 -9.44
N ASN A 471 -0.82 30.26 -9.45
CA ASN A 471 -0.57 31.04 -10.63
C ASN A 471 0.68 31.94 -10.45
N GLY A 472 1.80 31.50 -11.01
CA GLY A 472 3.09 32.18 -10.83
C GLY A 472 3.51 32.24 -9.36
N PRO A 473 3.77 33.43 -8.79
CA PRO A 473 4.23 33.57 -7.42
C PRO A 473 3.10 33.65 -6.38
N GLU A 474 1.86 33.44 -6.78
CA GLU A 474 0.69 33.53 -5.89
C GLU A 474 -0.05 32.22 -5.75
N LEU A 475 -0.41 31.92 -4.52
CA LEU A 475 -1.38 30.90 -4.15
C LEU A 475 -2.77 31.54 -4.08
N HIS A 476 -3.71 30.99 -4.82
CA HIS A 476 -5.11 31.40 -4.85
C HIS A 476 -5.95 30.30 -4.23
N VAL A 477 -6.86 30.65 -3.33
CA VAL A 477 -7.77 29.71 -2.67
C VAL A 477 -9.20 30.22 -2.83
N PHE A 478 -10.09 29.36 -3.32
CA PHE A 478 -11.51 29.65 -3.46
C PHE A 478 -12.29 28.84 -2.42
N ALA A 479 -13.10 29.49 -1.61
CA ALA A 479 -13.80 28.84 -0.50
C ALA A 479 -15.20 29.41 -0.32
N SER A 480 -16.11 28.58 0.19
CA SER A 480 -17.48 28.96 0.53
C SER A 480 -17.54 29.67 1.86
N GLU A 481 -18.28 30.75 1.92
CA GLU A 481 -18.62 31.44 3.17
C GLU A 481 -19.66 30.65 3.93
N GLY A 482 -19.38 30.31 5.18
CA GLY A 482 -20.33 29.71 6.12
C GLY A 482 -21.07 30.78 6.91
N THR A 483 -22.29 30.48 7.34
CA THR A 483 -23.09 31.36 8.22
C THR A 483 -23.71 30.60 9.39
N ASN A 484 -24.04 31.32 10.47
CA ASN A 484 -24.51 30.74 11.73
C ASN A 484 -25.90 30.07 11.69
N HIS A 485 -26.71 30.34 10.68
CA HIS A 485 -28.11 29.93 10.66
C HIS A 485 -28.60 29.51 9.29
N ASP A 486 -27.74 29.57 8.29
CA ASP A 486 -28.05 29.23 6.94
C ASP A 486 -26.85 28.49 6.36
N TRP A 487 -27.08 27.67 5.36
CA TRP A 487 -26.02 26.87 4.77
C TRP A 487 -25.01 27.75 4.04
N PHE A 488 -24.01 27.16 3.39
CA PHE A 488 -22.96 27.88 2.70
C PHE A 488 -23.51 28.87 1.66
N GLN A 489 -22.84 29.96 1.49
CA GLN A 489 -23.30 31.11 0.73
C GLN A 489 -22.50 31.25 -0.56
N SER A 490 -21.92 32.42 -0.80
CA SER A 490 -21.12 32.74 -1.99
C SER A 490 -19.69 32.20 -1.88
N LEU A 491 -19.04 32.09 -3.02
CA LEU A 491 -17.61 31.77 -3.07
C LEU A 491 -16.78 33.04 -2.97
N TYR A 492 -15.74 32.97 -2.18
CA TYR A 492 -14.74 34.02 -2.02
C TYR A 492 -13.38 33.53 -2.49
N HIS A 493 -12.59 34.47 -2.98
CA HIS A 493 -11.22 34.30 -3.41
C HIS A 493 -10.26 34.84 -2.36
N PHE A 494 -9.31 34.03 -1.96
CA PHE A 494 -8.18 34.42 -1.13
C PHE A 494 -6.90 34.30 -1.95
N SER A 495 -5.97 35.24 -1.83
CA SER A 495 -4.66 35.10 -2.46
C SER A 495 -3.53 35.56 -1.55
N THR A 496 -2.37 34.93 -1.71
CA THR A 496 -1.14 35.27 -0.97
C THR A 496 0.10 34.92 -1.78
N GLY A 497 1.18 35.66 -1.58
CA GLY A 497 2.52 35.31 -2.08
C GLY A 497 3.50 34.98 -0.95
N ASP A 498 3.08 35.07 0.34
CA ASP A 498 4.01 35.00 1.48
C ASP A 498 3.45 34.25 2.69
N PHE A 499 2.21 33.73 2.61
CA PHE A 499 1.44 33.08 3.69
C PHE A 499 1.18 33.95 4.93
N LYS A 500 1.60 35.23 4.92
CA LYS A 500 1.43 36.16 6.03
C LYS A 500 0.34 37.18 5.74
N THR A 501 0.28 37.62 4.48
CA THR A 501 -0.70 38.59 4.02
C THR A 501 -1.67 37.94 3.06
N TRP A 502 -2.95 37.97 3.40
CA TRP A 502 -4.02 37.41 2.59
C TRP A 502 -4.95 38.50 2.08
N LYS A 503 -5.09 38.59 0.76
CA LYS A 503 -6.15 39.37 0.12
C LYS A 503 -7.40 38.50 0.06
N ARG A 504 -8.56 39.11 0.34
CA ARG A 504 -9.87 38.44 0.21
C ARG A 504 -10.82 39.30 -0.62
N GLU A 505 -11.49 38.69 -1.59
CA GLU A 505 -12.48 39.33 -2.43
C GLU A 505 -13.60 38.36 -2.84
N PRO A 506 -14.81 38.83 -3.19
CA PRO A 506 -15.87 37.96 -3.72
C PRO A 506 -15.44 37.33 -5.05
N ALA A 507 -15.73 36.06 -5.26
CA ALA A 507 -15.52 35.38 -6.53
C ALA A 507 -16.83 35.10 -7.26
N ILE A 508 -17.71 34.25 -6.71
CA ILE A 508 -19.03 33.92 -7.29
C ILE A 508 -20.13 34.25 -6.29
N ALA A 509 -20.97 35.21 -6.65
CA ALA A 509 -22.16 35.52 -5.88
C ALA A 509 -23.26 34.46 -6.15
N LYS A 510 -23.88 33.96 -5.09
CA LYS A 510 -25.02 33.03 -5.20
C LYS A 510 -26.28 33.73 -5.71
N GLU A 511 -27.15 32.97 -6.37
CA GLU A 511 -28.52 33.40 -6.70
C GLU A 511 -29.45 33.26 -5.47
N PRO A 512 -30.65 33.84 -5.51
CA PRO A 512 -31.64 33.59 -4.45
C PRO A 512 -31.89 32.10 -4.21
N ASP A 513 -31.91 31.69 -2.95
CA ASP A 513 -32.08 30.28 -2.52
C ASP A 513 -31.05 29.31 -3.10
N GLU A 514 -29.94 29.80 -3.55
CA GLU A 514 -28.77 29.01 -3.98
C GLU A 514 -27.76 28.88 -2.86
N HIS A 515 -27.11 27.75 -2.79
CA HIS A 515 -25.96 27.47 -1.94
C HIS A 515 -24.79 27.01 -2.82
N LEU A 516 -23.63 27.60 -2.60
CA LEU A 516 -22.40 27.26 -3.30
C LEU A 516 -21.43 26.54 -2.34
N PHE A 517 -20.79 25.52 -2.85
CA PHE A 517 -19.90 24.67 -2.05
C PHE A 517 -18.50 24.63 -2.67
N ASN A 518 -18.02 23.45 -2.98
CA ASN A 518 -16.71 23.22 -3.55
C ASN A 518 -16.52 23.90 -4.90
N ALA A 519 -15.30 24.35 -5.14
CA ALA A 519 -14.89 24.88 -6.45
C ALA A 519 -13.60 24.18 -6.91
N SER A 520 -13.28 24.28 -8.19
CA SER A 520 -11.99 23.88 -8.73
C SER A 520 -11.67 24.72 -9.96
N VAL A 521 -10.41 25.10 -10.12
CA VAL A 521 -9.95 25.97 -11.19
C VAL A 521 -8.94 25.26 -12.08
N CYS A 522 -9.06 25.42 -13.38
CA CYS A 522 -8.03 25.08 -14.36
C CYS A 522 -7.75 26.25 -15.31
N ARG A 523 -6.69 26.14 -16.09
CA ARG A 523 -6.36 27.10 -17.14
C ARG A 523 -6.42 26.42 -18.51
N ASP A 524 -7.01 27.11 -19.49
CA ASP A 524 -7.03 26.70 -20.90
C ASP A 524 -6.53 27.87 -21.79
N GLU A 525 -6.73 27.77 -23.10
CA GLU A 525 -6.32 28.79 -24.06
C GLU A 525 -7.15 30.09 -23.96
N LYS A 526 -8.29 30.04 -23.26
CA LYS A 526 -9.22 31.16 -23.09
C LYS A 526 -9.10 31.85 -21.75
N GLY A 527 -8.13 31.44 -20.91
CA GLY A 527 -7.94 31.94 -19.55
C GLY A 527 -8.23 30.91 -18.46
N PHE A 528 -8.83 31.33 -17.36
CA PHE A 528 -9.18 30.45 -16.24
C PHE A 528 -10.63 30.00 -16.35
N LEU A 529 -10.87 28.75 -16.02
CA LEU A 529 -12.18 28.13 -15.90
C LEU A 529 -12.37 27.60 -14.50
N MET A 530 -13.45 27.98 -13.86
CA MET A 530 -13.91 27.42 -12.59
C MET A 530 -15.09 26.50 -12.80
N ALA A 531 -15.04 25.30 -12.26
CA ALA A 531 -16.22 24.50 -11.96
C ALA A 531 -16.57 24.69 -10.48
N TYR A 532 -17.84 24.92 -10.15
CA TYR A 532 -18.28 25.11 -8.78
C TYR A 532 -19.59 24.40 -8.50
N GLU A 533 -19.69 23.84 -7.31
CA GLU A 533 -20.83 23.05 -6.87
C GLU A 533 -21.97 23.95 -6.41
N SER A 534 -23.20 23.60 -6.82
CA SER A 534 -24.42 24.32 -6.51
C SER A 534 -25.57 23.36 -6.22
N ASN A 535 -26.53 23.81 -5.41
CA ASN A 535 -27.81 23.11 -5.20
C ASN A 535 -28.85 23.45 -6.26
N LYS A 536 -28.53 24.24 -7.29
CA LYS A 536 -29.46 24.66 -8.37
C LYS A 536 -28.78 24.57 -9.75
N PRO A 537 -29.51 24.18 -10.80
CA PRO A 537 -30.95 23.89 -10.89
C PRO A 537 -31.35 22.55 -10.24
N VAL A 538 -30.42 21.64 -10.02
CA VAL A 538 -30.62 20.39 -9.30
C VAL A 538 -29.62 20.32 -8.14
N GLN A 539 -29.98 19.65 -7.07
CA GLN A 539 -29.10 19.52 -5.91
C GLN A 539 -27.84 18.77 -6.29
N PHE A 540 -26.70 19.34 -5.93
CA PHE A 540 -25.37 18.82 -6.22
C PHE A 540 -25.10 18.68 -7.73
N CYS A 541 -25.02 19.83 -8.40
CA CYS A 541 -24.57 19.96 -9.77
C CYS A 541 -23.38 20.92 -9.88
N PHE A 542 -22.66 20.89 -11.00
CA PHE A 542 -21.61 21.86 -11.26
C PHE A 542 -22.06 22.91 -12.27
N LYS A 543 -21.78 24.15 -11.95
CA LYS A 543 -21.85 25.30 -12.84
C LYS A 543 -20.43 25.75 -13.20
N PHE A 544 -20.33 26.59 -14.20
CA PHE A 544 -19.03 27.07 -14.68
C PHE A 544 -18.97 28.58 -14.76
N ALA A 545 -17.75 29.11 -14.53
CA ALA A 545 -17.45 30.52 -14.71
C ALA A 545 -16.06 30.68 -15.32
N ARG A 546 -15.82 31.82 -16.02
CA ARG A 546 -14.53 32.17 -16.62
C ARG A 546 -13.95 33.42 -16.03
N SER A 547 -12.63 33.50 -16.04
CA SER A 547 -11.86 34.66 -15.62
C SER A 547 -10.61 34.82 -16.49
N GLN A 548 -10.12 36.07 -16.58
CA GLN A 548 -8.82 36.38 -17.18
C GLN A 548 -7.75 36.62 -16.12
N ASP A 549 -8.15 36.90 -14.88
CA ASP A 549 -7.27 37.43 -13.82
C ASP A 549 -7.46 36.78 -12.45
N LEU A 550 -8.32 35.71 -12.35
CA LEU A 550 -8.71 35.00 -11.12
C LEU A 550 -9.52 35.85 -10.11
N SER A 551 -9.69 37.15 -10.35
CA SER A 551 -10.44 38.05 -9.47
C SER A 551 -11.84 38.36 -10.01
N HIS A 552 -12.01 38.47 -11.32
CA HIS A 552 -13.28 38.77 -11.96
C HIS A 552 -13.80 37.56 -12.71
N TRP A 553 -14.95 37.07 -12.30
CA TRP A 553 -15.54 35.84 -12.82
C TRP A 553 -16.86 36.10 -13.56
N GLU A 554 -16.98 35.61 -14.78
CA GLU A 554 -18.19 35.63 -15.58
C GLU A 554 -18.82 34.22 -15.56
N LYS A 555 -20.05 34.12 -15.02
CA LYS A 555 -20.81 32.85 -15.03
C LYS A 555 -21.13 32.44 -16.45
N LEU A 556 -21.10 31.16 -16.75
CA LEU A 556 -21.48 30.56 -18.03
C LEU A 556 -22.89 29.95 -17.93
N PRO A 557 -23.95 30.73 -18.21
CA PRO A 557 -25.32 30.26 -18.03
C PRO A 557 -25.63 29.11 -18.98
N GLY A 558 -26.45 28.16 -18.54
CA GLY A 558 -26.89 27.02 -19.33
C GLY A 558 -25.92 25.85 -19.42
N LEU A 559 -24.68 26.00 -18.97
CA LEU A 559 -23.73 24.91 -18.84
C LEU A 559 -23.79 24.33 -17.41
N VAL A 560 -24.32 23.12 -17.30
CA VAL A 560 -24.48 22.43 -16.02
C VAL A 560 -24.06 20.97 -16.19
N PHE A 561 -23.18 20.52 -15.31
CA PHE A 561 -22.84 19.10 -15.21
C PHE A 561 -23.63 18.44 -14.09
N THR A 562 -24.22 17.30 -14.38
CA THR A 562 -24.78 16.37 -13.41
C THR A 562 -24.31 14.95 -13.72
N SER A 563 -24.21 14.10 -12.72
CA SER A 563 -23.95 12.68 -12.91
C SER A 563 -25.10 11.98 -13.66
N VAL A 564 -24.91 10.70 -13.96
CA VAL A 564 -25.94 9.88 -14.62
C VAL A 564 -27.23 9.90 -13.82
N ASN A 565 -28.37 10.07 -14.51
CA ASN A 565 -29.70 10.11 -13.90
C ASN A 565 -29.90 11.21 -12.85
N HIS A 566 -29.14 12.30 -12.90
CA HIS A 566 -29.15 13.38 -11.90
C HIS A 566 -28.82 12.92 -10.48
N GLU A 567 -28.03 11.86 -10.38
CA GLU A 567 -27.49 11.42 -9.10
C GLU A 567 -26.43 12.39 -8.58
N TYR A 568 -25.97 12.16 -7.36
CA TYR A 568 -25.05 13.01 -6.62
C TYR A 568 -23.79 13.37 -7.43
N SER A 569 -23.46 14.67 -7.50
CA SER A 569 -22.25 15.21 -8.17
C SER A 569 -21.68 16.32 -7.31
N ALA A 570 -20.72 15.99 -6.45
CA ALA A 570 -20.11 16.91 -5.52
C ALA A 570 -18.58 16.95 -5.66
N CYS A 571 -17.94 17.91 -5.01
CA CYS A 571 -16.48 18.03 -4.89
C CYS A 571 -15.76 17.99 -6.24
N PRO A 572 -16.02 18.95 -7.16
CA PRO A 572 -15.41 18.95 -8.49
C PRO A 572 -13.91 19.14 -8.44
N VAL A 573 -13.18 18.39 -9.25
CA VAL A 573 -11.76 18.66 -9.58
C VAL A 573 -11.67 18.78 -11.09
N ILE A 574 -11.50 19.98 -11.61
CA ILE A 574 -11.40 20.21 -13.05
C ILE A 574 -9.96 20.40 -13.50
N ARG A 575 -9.59 19.74 -14.61
CA ARG A 575 -8.28 19.91 -15.26
C ARG A 575 -8.51 20.02 -16.78
N TYR A 576 -7.60 20.69 -17.46
CA TYR A 576 -7.64 20.83 -18.92
C TYR A 576 -6.38 20.28 -19.56
N PHE A 577 -6.54 19.29 -20.43
CA PHE A 577 -5.51 18.77 -21.31
C PHE A 577 -6.11 18.74 -22.72
N SER A 578 -5.57 19.60 -23.60
CA SER A 578 -6.16 19.84 -24.92
C SER A 578 -6.42 18.54 -25.69
N PRO A 579 -7.60 18.31 -26.27
CA PRO A 579 -8.74 19.25 -26.36
C PRO A 579 -9.83 19.03 -25.30
N TYR A 580 -9.55 18.36 -24.18
CA TYR A 580 -10.56 17.95 -23.22
C TYR A 580 -10.45 18.66 -21.88
N TYR A 581 -11.58 19.04 -21.33
CA TYR A 581 -11.76 19.27 -19.90
C TYR A 581 -12.08 17.91 -19.24
N TYR A 582 -11.42 17.63 -18.14
CA TYR A 582 -11.66 16.46 -17.31
C TYR A 582 -12.19 16.90 -15.96
N VAL A 583 -13.22 16.23 -15.47
CA VAL A 583 -13.73 16.46 -14.12
C VAL A 583 -13.70 15.16 -13.34
N ILE A 584 -13.07 15.20 -12.16
CA ILE A 584 -13.29 14.19 -11.13
C ILE A 584 -14.37 14.72 -10.22
N TYR A 585 -15.29 13.87 -9.82
CA TYR A 585 -16.39 14.24 -8.95
C TYR A 585 -16.80 13.09 -8.05
N LEU A 586 -17.33 13.44 -6.89
CA LEU A 586 -17.85 12.50 -5.94
C LEU A 586 -19.23 12.02 -6.42
N HIS A 587 -19.36 10.71 -6.59
CA HIS A 587 -20.61 10.05 -6.97
C HIS A 587 -21.27 9.42 -5.74
N SER A 588 -22.61 9.35 -5.75
CA SER A 588 -23.36 8.66 -4.71
C SER A 588 -23.02 7.16 -4.67
N PRO A 589 -23.32 6.47 -3.56
CA PRO A 589 -23.04 5.04 -3.46
C PRO A 589 -23.63 4.25 -4.62
N ILE A 590 -22.82 3.48 -5.31
CA ILE A 590 -23.23 2.55 -6.37
C ILE A 590 -23.65 1.20 -5.77
N GLN A 591 -24.39 0.41 -6.53
CA GLN A 591 -24.85 -0.90 -6.06
C GLN A 591 -23.66 -1.75 -5.57
N GLY A 592 -23.73 -2.19 -4.33
CA GLY A 592 -22.69 -2.98 -3.66
C GLY A 592 -21.65 -2.15 -2.87
N HIS A 593 -21.65 -0.83 -3.01
CA HIS A 593 -20.85 0.09 -2.19
C HIS A 593 -21.73 0.82 -1.18
N LYS A 594 -21.20 1.08 0.01
CA LYS A 594 -21.91 1.81 1.06
C LYS A 594 -21.50 3.27 1.15
N GLY A 595 -20.36 3.64 0.57
CA GLY A 595 -19.78 4.96 0.64
C GLY A 595 -19.70 5.68 -0.71
N TYR A 596 -19.29 6.92 -0.67
CA TYR A 596 -19.05 7.73 -1.85
C TYR A 596 -17.74 7.32 -2.53
N VAL A 597 -17.73 7.41 -3.85
CA VAL A 597 -16.60 7.04 -4.70
C VAL A 597 -16.32 8.11 -5.76
N PRO A 598 -15.07 8.39 -6.11
CA PRO A 598 -14.75 9.36 -7.14
C PRO A 598 -14.91 8.76 -8.54
N PHE A 599 -15.63 9.48 -9.37
CA PHE A 599 -15.84 9.20 -10.80
C PHE A 599 -15.13 10.25 -11.65
N MET A 600 -14.82 9.91 -12.90
CA MET A 600 -14.22 10.81 -13.87
C MET A 600 -15.10 10.91 -15.12
N ALA A 601 -15.24 12.14 -15.60
CA ALA A 601 -15.85 12.46 -16.89
C ALA A 601 -14.97 13.43 -17.67
N ARG A 602 -15.15 13.52 -19.00
CA ARG A 602 -14.47 14.50 -19.84
C ARG A 602 -15.43 15.15 -20.84
N SER A 603 -15.10 16.36 -21.28
CA SER A 603 -15.85 17.13 -22.28
C SER A 603 -14.93 17.98 -23.13
N LYS A 604 -15.33 18.27 -24.39
CA LYS A 604 -14.64 19.25 -25.25
C LYS A 604 -15.22 20.66 -25.15
N ASP A 605 -16.46 20.77 -24.71
CA ASP A 605 -17.28 21.98 -24.83
C ASP A 605 -17.99 22.37 -23.52
N LEU A 606 -17.83 21.60 -22.45
CA LEU A 606 -18.52 21.73 -21.16
C LEU A 606 -20.04 21.43 -21.20
N ASP A 607 -20.58 21.09 -22.36
CA ASP A 607 -22.00 20.75 -22.55
C ASP A 607 -22.20 19.23 -22.64
N VAL A 608 -21.38 18.55 -23.44
CA VAL A 608 -21.47 17.10 -23.62
C VAL A 608 -20.36 16.40 -22.90
N TRP A 609 -20.70 15.58 -21.92
CA TRP A 609 -19.76 14.88 -21.07
C TRP A 609 -19.74 13.37 -21.35
N GLU A 610 -18.56 12.79 -21.40
CA GLU A 610 -18.29 11.38 -21.54
C GLU A 610 -17.79 10.81 -20.21
N LEU A 611 -18.44 9.77 -19.69
CA LEU A 611 -17.98 9.09 -18.47
C LEU A 611 -16.84 8.13 -18.77
N SER A 612 -15.88 8.07 -17.88
CA SER A 612 -14.82 7.06 -17.95
C SER A 612 -15.41 5.64 -17.83
N PRO A 613 -15.03 4.70 -18.72
CA PRO A 613 -15.39 3.30 -18.57
C PRO A 613 -14.67 2.61 -17.40
N SER A 614 -13.65 3.27 -16.83
CA SER A 614 -12.83 2.76 -15.73
C SER A 614 -13.27 3.29 -14.36
N ASN A 615 -14.43 3.93 -14.27
CA ASN A 615 -15.00 4.38 -13.00
C ASN A 615 -15.41 3.20 -12.09
N PRO A 616 -15.34 3.34 -10.76
CA PRO A 616 -14.77 4.46 -10.00
C PRO A 616 -13.23 4.49 -10.07
N ILE A 617 -12.61 5.68 -9.87
CA ILE A 617 -11.14 5.81 -9.94
C ILE A 617 -10.44 5.33 -8.68
N LEU A 618 -11.09 5.41 -7.53
CA LEU A 618 -10.65 4.86 -6.25
C LEU A 618 -11.79 4.15 -5.53
N GLU A 619 -11.46 3.19 -4.70
CA GLU A 619 -12.39 2.46 -3.84
C GLU A 619 -11.79 2.27 -2.46
N ALA A 620 -12.64 2.33 -1.42
CA ALA A 620 -12.18 2.16 -0.06
C ALA A 620 -11.58 0.78 0.17
N GLY A 621 -10.34 0.78 0.65
CA GLY A 621 -9.62 -0.41 1.08
C GLY A 621 -9.87 -0.75 2.56
N PRO A 622 -9.23 -1.82 3.06
CA PRO A 622 -9.28 -2.14 4.48
C PRO A 622 -8.82 -0.96 5.35
N GLY A 623 -9.52 -0.69 6.44
CA GLY A 623 -9.19 0.40 7.36
C GLY A 623 -9.51 1.82 6.87
N GLU A 624 -10.08 1.98 5.69
CA GLU A 624 -10.46 3.30 5.15
C GLU A 624 -11.94 3.66 5.39
N GLY A 625 -12.67 2.84 6.13
CA GLY A 625 -14.10 3.03 6.28
C GLY A 625 -14.87 2.65 5.02
N ILE A 626 -15.80 3.48 4.60
CA ILE A 626 -16.66 3.21 3.43
C ILE A 626 -16.45 4.19 2.27
N ASN A 627 -15.69 5.27 2.50
CA ASN A 627 -15.50 6.35 1.53
C ASN A 627 -14.07 6.42 0.99
N ASN A 628 -13.96 6.81 -0.28
CA ASN A 628 -12.83 7.54 -0.82
C ASN A 628 -13.38 8.81 -1.47
N SER A 629 -13.50 9.88 -0.69
CA SER A 629 -14.14 11.13 -1.08
C SER A 629 -13.14 12.28 -1.21
N ASP A 630 -13.65 13.46 -1.59
CA ASP A 630 -12.92 14.73 -1.59
C ASP A 630 -11.52 14.60 -2.23
N VAL A 631 -11.50 14.00 -3.43
CA VAL A 631 -10.26 13.77 -4.18
C VAL A 631 -9.75 15.08 -4.74
N ASP A 632 -8.46 15.35 -4.61
CA ASP A 632 -7.74 16.33 -5.44
C ASP A 632 -6.34 15.79 -5.75
N LEU A 633 -5.58 16.46 -6.62
CA LEU A 633 -4.32 15.90 -7.12
C LEU A 633 -3.32 16.97 -7.55
N PHE A 634 -2.05 16.62 -7.46
CA PHE A 634 -0.92 17.43 -7.92
C PHE A 634 0.13 16.55 -8.60
N GLU A 635 0.97 17.18 -9.41
CA GLU A 635 2.11 16.51 -10.03
C GLU A 635 3.39 16.89 -9.28
N TRP A 636 4.21 15.89 -8.97
CA TRP A 636 5.50 16.05 -8.32
C TRP A 636 6.52 15.11 -8.95
N GLU A 637 7.65 15.65 -9.38
CA GLU A 637 8.76 14.88 -9.99
C GLU A 637 8.34 13.98 -11.18
N GLY A 638 7.28 14.38 -11.91
CA GLY A 638 6.77 13.64 -13.07
C GLY A 638 5.76 12.55 -12.75
N GLU A 639 5.37 12.41 -11.50
CA GLU A 639 4.34 11.49 -11.03
C GLU A 639 3.12 12.25 -10.50
N THR A 640 1.95 11.61 -10.56
CA THR A 640 0.70 12.20 -10.10
C THR A 640 0.30 11.66 -8.74
N TYR A 641 0.20 12.55 -7.76
CA TYR A 641 -0.25 12.24 -6.41
C TYR A 641 -1.69 12.64 -6.23
N ILE A 642 -2.48 11.73 -5.66
CA ILE A 642 -3.92 11.88 -5.44
C ILE A 642 -4.17 11.88 -3.95
N THR A 643 -4.64 12.99 -3.40
CA THR A 643 -5.13 13.07 -2.04
C THR A 643 -6.62 12.76 -2.00
N TYR A 644 -7.10 12.08 -0.98
CA TYR A 644 -8.51 11.70 -0.83
C TYR A 644 -8.87 11.53 0.64
N ALA A 645 -10.12 11.76 0.97
CA ALA A 645 -10.65 11.56 2.31
C ALA A 645 -11.22 10.16 2.49
N THR A 646 -11.04 9.61 3.68
CA THR A 646 -11.58 8.31 4.10
C THR A 646 -12.53 8.48 5.27
N GLY A 647 -13.28 7.46 5.65
CA GLY A 647 -14.16 7.49 6.80
C GLY A 647 -15.52 6.82 6.55
N ASP A 648 -16.47 7.05 7.45
CA ASP A 648 -17.78 6.41 7.47
C ASP A 648 -18.97 7.37 7.30
N GLN A 649 -18.70 8.64 7.01
CA GLN A 649 -19.67 9.74 6.94
C GLN A 649 -20.33 10.11 8.29
N ALA A 650 -20.04 9.43 9.35
CA ALA A 650 -20.58 9.72 10.70
C ALA A 650 -19.58 10.48 11.56
N THR A 651 -18.29 10.30 11.26
CA THR A 651 -17.17 10.91 11.98
C THR A 651 -16.15 11.47 10.98
N TRP A 652 -15.26 12.34 11.46
CA TRP A 652 -14.13 12.80 10.67
C TRP A 652 -13.22 11.63 10.31
N GLY A 653 -12.93 11.51 9.03
CA GLY A 653 -11.97 10.57 8.52
C GLY A 653 -10.53 11.08 8.57
N SER A 654 -9.73 10.64 7.63
CA SER A 654 -8.38 11.13 7.40
C SER A 654 -8.17 11.42 5.92
N VAL A 655 -7.40 12.44 5.63
CA VAL A 655 -6.86 12.63 4.28
C VAL A 655 -5.72 11.65 4.06
N ARG A 656 -5.81 10.89 2.99
CA ARG A 656 -4.86 9.88 2.55
C ARG A 656 -4.24 10.25 1.21
N MET A 657 -3.28 9.47 0.76
CA MET A 657 -2.60 9.71 -0.52
C MET A 657 -2.42 8.41 -1.31
N ALA A 658 -2.62 8.51 -2.60
CA ALA A 658 -2.24 7.50 -3.58
C ALA A 658 -1.40 8.16 -4.68
N PHE A 659 -0.74 7.37 -5.52
CA PHE A 659 -0.04 7.89 -6.67
C PHE A 659 -0.28 7.05 -7.92
N TYR A 660 -0.09 7.70 -9.06
CA TYR A 660 -0.02 7.13 -10.39
C TYR A 660 1.39 7.35 -10.95
N ASP A 661 2.01 6.29 -11.49
CA ASP A 661 3.34 6.32 -12.10
C ASP A 661 3.26 6.96 -13.48
N GLY A 662 3.34 8.27 -13.50
CA GLY A 662 3.29 9.07 -14.70
C GLY A 662 2.71 10.48 -14.47
N PRO A 663 2.85 11.34 -15.47
CA PRO A 663 2.37 12.72 -15.39
C PRO A 663 0.85 12.81 -15.35
N MET A 664 0.35 13.92 -14.86
CA MET A 664 -1.08 14.16 -14.65
C MET A 664 -1.91 14.04 -15.95
N GLU A 665 -1.38 14.48 -17.07
CA GLU A 665 -2.05 14.34 -18.37
C GLU A 665 -2.24 12.87 -18.73
N GLU A 666 -1.24 12.04 -18.52
CA GLU A 666 -1.31 10.60 -18.77
C GLU A 666 -2.30 9.93 -17.81
N PHE A 667 -2.31 10.31 -16.54
CA PHE A 667 -3.30 9.85 -15.57
C PHE A 667 -4.72 10.06 -16.09
N PHE A 668 -5.08 11.29 -16.45
CA PHE A 668 -6.43 11.60 -16.93
C PHE A 668 -6.76 10.88 -18.23
N THR A 669 -5.85 10.85 -19.19
CA THR A 669 -6.11 10.23 -20.52
C THR A 669 -6.20 8.70 -20.43
N SER A 670 -5.48 8.07 -19.52
CA SER A 670 -5.49 6.61 -19.34
C SER A 670 -6.85 6.06 -18.89
N PHE A 671 -7.69 6.88 -18.27
CA PHE A 671 -9.06 6.52 -17.91
C PHE A 671 -10.04 6.51 -19.10
N PHE A 672 -9.60 6.93 -20.29
CA PHE A 672 -10.41 6.97 -21.50
C PHE A 672 -9.73 6.19 -22.66
N PRO A 673 -9.57 4.87 -22.55
CA PRO A 673 -8.91 4.07 -23.57
C PRO A 673 -9.63 4.13 -24.91
N MET A 674 -8.88 4.17 -26.00
CA MET A 674 -9.43 4.22 -27.36
C MET A 674 -10.23 2.95 -27.68
N GLY A 675 -11.36 3.12 -28.38
CA GLY A 675 -12.16 2.01 -28.90
C GLY A 675 -13.17 1.41 -27.91
N ILE A 676 -13.24 1.91 -26.68
CA ILE A 676 -14.29 1.51 -25.72
C ILE A 676 -15.45 2.51 -25.82
N PRO A 677 -16.71 2.06 -26.00
CA PRO A 677 -17.88 2.95 -25.99
C PRO A 677 -18.01 3.65 -24.64
N MET A 678 -18.17 4.96 -24.66
CA MET A 678 -18.32 5.77 -23.46
C MET A 678 -19.79 6.10 -23.22
N MET A 679 -20.21 6.06 -21.98
CA MET A 679 -21.52 6.50 -21.55
C MET A 679 -21.57 8.03 -21.46
N LYS A 680 -22.63 8.65 -21.94
CA LYS A 680 -22.81 10.09 -21.78
C LYS A 680 -23.44 10.39 -20.43
N ALA A 681 -22.93 11.37 -19.73
CA ALA A 681 -23.60 11.94 -18.57
C ALA A 681 -24.79 12.79 -19.05
N ASN A 682 -25.88 12.76 -18.29
CA ASN A 682 -27.01 13.62 -18.58
C ASN A 682 -26.67 15.07 -18.21
N THR A 683 -26.62 15.94 -19.20
CA THR A 683 -26.60 17.38 -18.94
C THR A 683 -28.03 17.80 -18.60
N ALA A 684 -28.22 18.50 -17.49
CA ALA A 684 -29.51 19.10 -17.15
C ALA A 684 -29.77 20.24 -18.13
N ARG A 685 -30.46 19.96 -19.25
CA ARG A 685 -31.02 21.03 -20.05
C ARG A 685 -32.18 21.67 -19.27
N GLN A 686 -32.05 22.97 -19.01
CA GLN A 686 -33.15 23.80 -18.45
C GLN A 686 -34.39 23.72 -19.30
#